data_d621e052233e1abd0a25cb7fba6fa2be
#
_entry.id   d621e052233e1abd0a25cb7fba6fa2be
#
_cell.length_a   1.000
_cell.length_b   1.000
_cell.length_c   1.000
_cell.angle_alpha   90.00
_cell.angle_beta   90.00
_cell.angle_gamma   90.00
#
_symmetry.space_group_name_H-M   'P 1'
#
loop_
_entity.id
_entity.type
_entity.pdbx_description
1 polymer ?
#
loop_
_entity_poly.entity_id
_entity_poly.type
_entity_poly.pdbx_seq_one_letter_code
_entity_poly.pdbx_strand_id
1 'polypeptide(L)'
;MRSPSLTAIAAACLVLTSPAHAQSVAEDGLPVVVVSGEKMGRLLERTLTAASVATARDLEEHGDNSLTDMMARTPGISTAPDNQTFSIRGVPVAGLGEQGANDLISVYVDGAVQPRQNVTLGTLSTWDMEQVEILRGPQSTVQGRNAMAGAIVLQSRNPTYEPSFRAQLRAGRFDERAAAFAAGGALVPGTLAGRIAVERARDDGYIHNDTLGKPANPHDSLTARAKLLWQPGRDLDALLTFAHTDHRRGNPVIGQQEGRPLFYRIRTNADAWDNMRQNSAVANLEYRMRPGWTLHSTTAVTRTQYDSVLDFDQADVAPVDEVLRDHRHRLASQELRLAYRAPGLFGHVGVYAGNSHEARDDRLLFDGEQALTLGGDTRVRNRAAFGEVNWTFQPRWELIAGLRYDREHSRVASRFDTDPETVTPGRYAAWLPKLGVSYELAADQLLGAQVQRGYRGGGSAFNIAAQTAVPFDPEYSTNYEVSYRGRLFERRLQLHANAYWTDWDDQQVSFLTIPGNDNSAQVANAGRARLYGTEVSATWIATPAVRLYASGSLNRTRYRSFATATQDLTGQSFERAPRRQLSLGARWRVIPALTVNAEVTYQSDSPSQYLTEDDATSPRYRQVTDVLRGDSATLVNLNAQYSVGNWRWSAYVRNAADRDYVVSRTTGPAITAGAPRRAGVALHFDL
;
A
#
# COMPACT_ATOMS: atom_id res chain seq x y z
N MET A 1 -22.65 -33.46 18.91
CA MET A 1 -21.35 -33.92 19.45
C MET A 1 -20.76 -32.80 20.28
N ARG A 2 -20.36 -33.08 21.51
CA ARG A 2 -20.04 -32.07 22.54
C ARG A 2 -18.74 -31.33 22.23
N SER A 3 -18.75 -30.00 22.38
CA SER A 3 -17.58 -29.10 22.34
C SER A 3 -16.68 -29.33 23.56
N PRO A 4 -15.35 -29.33 23.42
CA PRO A 4 -14.45 -29.32 24.57
C PRO A 4 -14.32 -27.93 25.18
N SER A 5 -14.39 -27.87 26.48
CA SER A 5 -14.39 -26.69 27.33
C SER A 5 -13.06 -25.93 27.38
N LEU A 6 -13.16 -24.62 27.45
CA LEU A 6 -12.12 -23.58 27.56
C LEU A 6 -11.33 -23.53 28.88
N THR A 7 -11.15 -24.62 29.59
CA THR A 7 -10.59 -24.60 30.94
C THR A 7 -9.10 -24.96 31.06
N ALA A 8 -8.36 -25.09 29.96
CA ALA A 8 -6.98 -25.57 29.98
C ALA A 8 -5.88 -24.51 29.72
N ILE A 9 -6.22 -23.22 29.56
CA ILE A 9 -5.22 -22.16 29.23
C ILE A 9 -4.90 -21.24 30.43
N ALA A 10 -5.61 -21.39 31.56
CA ALA A 10 -5.46 -20.48 32.72
C ALA A 10 -4.34 -20.86 33.73
N ALA A 11 -3.58 -21.94 33.51
CA ALA A 11 -2.68 -22.47 34.53
C ALA A 11 -1.17 -22.22 34.32
N ALA A 12 -0.75 -21.44 33.32
CA ALA A 12 0.68 -21.22 33.00
C ALA A 12 1.22 -19.81 33.33
N CYS A 13 0.47 -18.97 34.01
CA CYS A 13 0.88 -17.56 34.26
C CYS A 13 1.16 -17.23 35.72
N LEU A 14 1.74 -18.13 36.49
CA LEU A 14 2.21 -17.81 37.85
C LEU A 14 3.64 -18.30 38.03
N VAL A 15 4.49 -17.36 38.30
CA VAL A 15 5.90 -17.32 38.74
C VAL A 15 6.84 -16.74 37.71
N LEU A 16 7.11 -15.45 37.85
CA LEU A 16 8.42 -14.80 37.69
C LEU A 16 8.28 -13.30 38.07
N THR A 17 8.32 -13.02 39.37
CA THR A 17 8.52 -11.65 39.86
C THR A 17 10.01 -11.45 40.12
N SER A 18 10.73 -10.92 39.17
CA SER A 18 11.98 -10.22 39.40
C SER A 18 11.74 -8.73 39.13
N PRO A 19 12.14 -7.80 40.02
CA PRO A 19 11.97 -6.38 39.73
C PRO A 19 12.96 -5.96 38.65
N ALA A 20 12.53 -5.96 37.41
CA ALA A 20 13.26 -5.32 36.35
C ALA A 20 13.23 -3.81 36.59
N HIS A 21 14.37 -3.22 36.78
CA HIS A 21 14.56 -1.77 36.83
C HIS A 21 14.09 -1.21 35.46
N ALA A 22 12.97 -0.50 35.47
CA ALA A 22 12.54 0.30 34.34
C ALA A 22 13.61 1.36 34.10
N GLN A 23 14.51 1.15 33.16
CA GLN A 23 15.31 2.22 32.59
C GLN A 23 14.35 3.17 31.88
N SER A 24 14.00 4.27 32.54
CA SER A 24 13.40 5.42 31.90
C SER A 24 14.46 6.08 31.03
N VAL A 25 14.59 5.64 29.80
CA VAL A 25 15.28 6.42 28.78
C VAL A 25 14.37 7.60 28.47
N ALA A 26 14.62 8.73 29.06
CA ALA A 26 14.08 10.00 28.60
C ALA A 26 14.76 10.35 27.28
N GLU A 27 14.17 9.86 26.16
CA GLU A 27 14.55 10.32 24.83
C GLU A 27 13.99 11.73 24.62
N ASP A 28 14.78 12.75 24.95
CA ASP A 28 14.47 14.17 24.74
C ASP A 28 14.59 14.61 23.27
N GLY A 29 14.61 13.68 22.30
CA GLY A 29 14.81 13.97 20.89
C GLY A 29 13.82 13.27 19.94
N LEU A 30 13.74 13.78 18.72
CA LEU A 30 13.08 13.08 17.62
C LEU A 30 13.98 11.93 17.14
N PRO A 31 13.43 10.74 16.87
CA PRO A 31 14.22 9.57 16.48
C PRO A 31 14.96 9.82 15.15
N VAL A 32 16.11 9.20 15.02
CA VAL A 32 16.86 9.13 13.76
C VAL A 32 16.28 7.96 12.96
N VAL A 33 15.72 8.24 11.80
CA VAL A 33 15.04 7.25 10.95
C VAL A 33 15.83 7.02 9.67
N VAL A 34 16.05 5.75 9.31
CA VAL A 34 16.73 5.35 8.09
C VAL A 34 15.68 4.94 7.05
N VAL A 35 15.78 5.50 5.84
CA VAL A 35 14.97 5.08 4.68
C VAL A 35 15.68 3.95 3.98
N SER A 36 15.10 2.76 4.03
CA SER A 36 15.66 1.54 3.43
C SER A 36 15.15 1.32 2.01
N GLY A 37 13.97 1.82 1.69
CA GLY A 37 13.33 1.67 0.38
C GLY A 37 14.11 2.33 -0.77
N GLU A 38 14.99 3.27 -0.50
CA GLU A 38 15.95 3.78 -1.50
C GLU A 38 17.15 2.84 -1.72
N LYS A 39 17.25 1.71 -1.00
CA LYS A 39 18.36 0.73 -1.04
C LYS A 39 19.75 1.31 -0.71
N MET A 40 19.77 2.52 -0.16
CA MET A 40 20.98 3.28 0.18
C MET A 40 21.20 3.38 1.70
N GLY A 41 20.18 3.01 2.52
CA GLY A 41 20.24 3.17 3.98
C GLY A 41 20.49 4.62 4.37
N ARG A 42 19.78 5.55 3.75
CA ARG A 42 19.94 6.98 3.96
C ARG A 42 19.04 7.46 5.09
N LEU A 43 19.50 8.42 5.87
CA LEU A 43 18.66 9.07 6.86
C LEU A 43 17.50 9.83 6.21
N LEU A 44 16.33 9.80 6.83
CA LEU A 44 15.13 10.50 6.33
C LEU A 44 15.40 12.00 6.10
N GLU A 45 16.21 12.61 6.96
CA GLU A 45 16.61 14.01 6.86
C GLU A 45 17.58 14.31 5.71
N ARG A 46 18.13 13.28 5.08
CA ARG A 46 19.06 13.42 3.96
C ARG A 46 18.50 12.89 2.64
N THR A 47 17.27 12.33 2.64
CA THR A 47 16.63 11.87 1.41
C THR A 47 15.96 13.02 0.66
N LEU A 48 16.13 13.05 -0.68
CA LEU A 48 15.43 14.00 -1.55
C LEU A 48 14.03 13.53 -1.90
N THR A 49 13.80 12.24 -1.89
CA THR A 49 12.49 11.63 -2.14
C THR A 49 11.48 12.05 -1.07
N ALA A 50 10.26 12.36 -1.47
CA ALA A 50 9.16 12.55 -0.55
C ALA A 50 8.85 11.21 0.13
N ALA A 51 9.31 11.04 1.36
CA ALA A 51 9.12 9.85 2.16
C ALA A 51 8.33 10.14 3.43
N SER A 52 7.46 9.20 3.81
CA SER A 52 6.86 9.12 5.14
C SER A 52 7.24 7.79 5.77
N VAL A 53 7.75 7.83 6.97
CA VAL A 53 8.20 6.63 7.69
C VAL A 53 7.49 6.57 9.03
N ALA A 54 6.90 5.42 9.33
CA ALA A 54 6.37 5.10 10.66
C ALA A 54 7.19 3.95 11.24
N THR A 55 7.80 4.19 12.39
CA THR A 55 8.49 3.17 13.18
C THR A 55 7.47 2.31 13.94
N ALA A 56 7.90 1.17 14.47
CA ALA A 56 7.08 0.34 15.36
C ALA A 56 6.41 1.16 16.47
N ARG A 57 7.17 2.09 17.07
CA ARG A 57 6.67 2.99 18.11
C ARG A 57 5.59 3.93 17.60
N ASP A 58 5.78 4.54 16.41
CA ASP A 58 4.78 5.43 15.82
C ASP A 58 3.48 4.69 15.51
N LEU A 59 3.56 3.45 14.97
CA LEU A 59 2.40 2.60 14.70
C LEU A 59 1.63 2.28 15.99
N GLU A 60 2.34 1.91 17.04
CA GLU A 60 1.75 1.60 18.34
C GLU A 60 1.12 2.84 19.00
N GLU A 61 1.82 3.98 18.99
CA GLU A 61 1.34 5.24 19.61
C GLU A 61 0.08 5.78 18.94
N HIS A 62 -0.08 5.57 17.62
CA HIS A 62 -1.30 5.94 16.89
C HIS A 62 -2.38 4.85 16.97
N GLY A 63 -2.04 3.65 17.43
CA GLY A 63 -2.92 2.50 17.43
C GLY A 63 -3.24 2.01 16.01
N ASP A 64 -2.26 2.10 15.11
CA ASP A 64 -2.42 1.63 13.74
C ASP A 64 -2.34 0.11 13.71
N ASN A 65 -3.41 -0.53 13.27
CA ASN A 65 -3.50 -1.99 13.17
C ASN A 65 -3.28 -2.49 11.74
N SER A 66 -3.32 -1.58 10.77
CA SER A 66 -3.15 -1.88 9.35
C SER A 66 -2.35 -0.78 8.63
N LEU A 67 -1.81 -1.10 7.46
CA LEU A 67 -1.20 -0.11 6.57
C LEU A 67 -2.15 1.06 6.26
N THR A 68 -3.46 0.79 6.12
CA THR A 68 -4.46 1.82 5.80
C THR A 68 -4.59 2.87 6.89
N ASP A 69 -4.49 2.47 8.17
CA ASP A 69 -4.53 3.42 9.29
C ASP A 69 -3.39 4.45 9.18
N MET A 70 -2.18 4.00 8.85
CA MET A 70 -1.04 4.88 8.60
C MET A 70 -1.24 5.75 7.36
N MET A 71 -1.73 5.16 6.26
CA MET A 71 -1.96 5.88 5.00
C MET A 71 -2.95 7.02 5.16
N ALA A 72 -4.01 6.85 5.97
CA ALA A 72 -5.06 7.84 6.16
C ALA A 72 -4.56 9.20 6.70
N ARG A 73 -3.42 9.23 7.41
CA ARG A 73 -2.78 10.45 7.91
C ARG A 73 -1.54 10.90 7.14
N THR A 74 -1.15 10.13 6.11
CA THR A 74 0.04 10.45 5.30
C THR A 74 -0.33 11.46 4.21
N PRO A 75 0.40 12.59 4.07
CA PRO A 75 0.08 13.59 3.06
C PRO A 75 0.22 13.03 1.65
N GLY A 76 -0.70 13.41 0.75
CA GLY A 76 -0.68 12.96 -0.64
C GLY A 76 -1.21 11.54 -0.87
N ILE A 77 -1.78 10.89 0.16
CA ILE A 77 -2.38 9.56 0.03
C ILE A 77 -3.88 9.63 0.30
N SER A 78 -4.66 9.02 -0.57
CA SER A 78 -6.09 8.82 -0.39
C SER A 78 -6.39 7.32 -0.32
N THR A 79 -7.22 6.93 0.65
CA THR A 79 -7.62 5.54 0.86
C THR A 79 -9.14 5.40 0.72
N ALA A 80 -9.60 4.26 0.19
CA ALA A 80 -10.97 3.84 0.32
C ALA A 80 -11.11 2.90 1.52
N PRO A 81 -12.29 2.83 2.17
CA PRO A 81 -12.57 1.87 3.22
C PRO A 81 -12.33 0.44 2.73
N ASP A 82 -12.00 -0.45 3.66
CA ASP A 82 -11.75 -1.87 3.40
C ASP A 82 -10.68 -2.12 2.32
N ASN A 83 -9.80 -1.14 2.11
CA ASN A 83 -8.65 -1.18 1.20
C ASN A 83 -8.95 -1.56 -0.25
N GLN A 84 -10.15 -1.37 -0.72
CA GLN A 84 -10.47 -1.66 -2.12
C GLN A 84 -9.54 -0.95 -3.09
N THR A 85 -9.06 0.24 -2.71
CA THR A 85 -8.04 0.97 -3.45
C THR A 85 -7.42 2.08 -2.60
N PHE A 86 -6.23 2.50 -2.99
CA PHE A 86 -5.61 3.72 -2.49
C PHE A 86 -4.87 4.42 -3.63
N SER A 87 -4.57 5.69 -3.44
CA SER A 87 -3.81 6.47 -4.42
C SER A 87 -2.67 7.24 -3.76
N ILE A 88 -1.59 7.44 -4.50
CA ILE A 88 -0.48 8.35 -4.16
C ILE A 88 -0.52 9.52 -5.12
N ARG A 89 -0.63 10.76 -4.61
CA ARG A 89 -0.73 11.99 -5.41
C ARG A 89 -1.88 11.93 -6.45
N GLY A 90 -2.97 11.20 -6.11
CA GLY A 90 -4.11 10.98 -6.99
C GLY A 90 -3.91 9.92 -8.08
N VAL A 91 -2.82 9.17 -8.03
CA VAL A 91 -2.58 8.02 -8.91
C VAL A 91 -2.95 6.74 -8.18
N PRO A 92 -4.00 6.01 -8.58
CA PRO A 92 -4.43 4.80 -7.91
C PRO A 92 -3.45 3.64 -8.14
N VAL A 93 -3.43 2.68 -7.21
CA VAL A 93 -2.51 1.52 -7.26
C VAL A 93 -2.66 0.73 -8.56
N ALA A 94 -3.89 0.51 -9.02
CA ALA A 94 -4.20 -0.26 -10.22
C ALA A 94 -4.07 0.54 -11.54
N GLY A 95 -3.81 1.85 -11.46
CA GLY A 95 -3.91 2.74 -12.62
C GLY A 95 -5.33 3.21 -12.88
N LEU A 96 -5.53 3.95 -13.96
CA LEU A 96 -6.82 4.51 -14.37
C LEU A 96 -7.66 3.55 -15.22
N GLY A 97 -7.40 2.25 -15.12
CA GLY A 97 -8.13 1.19 -15.79
C GLY A 97 -7.97 -0.13 -15.05
N GLU A 98 -9.06 -0.73 -14.65
CA GLU A 98 -9.06 -1.97 -13.86
C GLU A 98 -8.42 -3.17 -14.57
N GLN A 99 -8.34 -3.14 -15.89
CA GLN A 99 -7.85 -4.25 -16.71
C GLN A 99 -6.34 -4.21 -17.01
N GLY A 100 -5.61 -3.22 -16.50
CA GLY A 100 -4.14 -3.14 -16.69
C GLY A 100 -3.40 -4.27 -15.97
N ALA A 101 -2.53 -4.98 -16.68
CA ALA A 101 -1.77 -6.11 -16.13
C ALA A 101 -0.73 -5.71 -15.07
N ASN A 102 -0.47 -4.42 -14.86
CA ASN A 102 0.61 -3.93 -14.03
C ASN A 102 0.14 -2.81 -13.08
N ASP A 103 0.66 -2.81 -11.86
CA ASP A 103 0.39 -1.77 -10.86
C ASP A 103 1.22 -0.50 -11.13
N LEU A 104 0.80 0.63 -10.56
CA LEU A 104 1.54 1.91 -10.59
C LEU A 104 2.31 2.18 -9.29
N ILE A 105 1.97 1.45 -8.23
CA ILE A 105 2.60 1.54 -6.92
C ILE A 105 3.05 0.14 -6.53
N SER A 106 4.33 -0.01 -6.26
CA SER A 106 4.89 -1.28 -5.79
C SER A 106 4.84 -1.36 -4.26
N VAL A 107 4.40 -2.49 -3.73
CA VAL A 107 4.41 -2.78 -2.28
C VAL A 107 5.35 -3.95 -2.00
N TYR A 108 6.20 -3.79 -1.00
CA TYR A 108 7.18 -4.78 -0.58
C TYR A 108 6.98 -5.13 0.89
N VAL A 109 7.05 -6.41 1.22
CA VAL A 109 7.12 -6.90 2.61
C VAL A 109 8.39 -7.73 2.75
N ASP A 110 9.31 -7.31 3.62
CA ASP A 110 10.63 -7.94 3.86
C ASP A 110 11.46 -8.18 2.58
N GLY A 111 11.23 -7.39 1.51
CA GLY A 111 11.89 -7.51 0.22
C GLY A 111 11.10 -8.30 -0.84
N ALA A 112 10.00 -8.98 -0.49
CA ALA A 112 9.11 -9.62 -1.45
C ALA A 112 8.08 -8.64 -2.01
N VAL A 113 7.99 -8.55 -3.35
CA VAL A 113 6.91 -7.81 -4.04
C VAL A 113 5.56 -8.45 -3.69
N GLN A 114 4.60 -7.61 -3.35
CA GLN A 114 3.23 -8.04 -3.06
C GLN A 114 2.37 -7.93 -4.33
N PRO A 115 1.57 -8.96 -4.66
CA PRO A 115 0.61 -8.87 -5.75
C PRO A 115 -0.54 -7.94 -5.35
N ARG A 116 -1.22 -7.36 -6.35
CA ARG A 116 -2.35 -6.43 -6.15
C ARG A 116 -3.38 -6.97 -5.17
N GLN A 117 -3.77 -8.23 -5.31
CA GLN A 117 -4.77 -8.86 -4.46
C GLN A 117 -4.42 -8.75 -2.98
N ASN A 118 -3.16 -8.97 -2.58
CA ASN A 118 -2.74 -8.80 -1.20
C ASN A 118 -2.79 -7.34 -0.73
N VAL A 119 -2.52 -6.41 -1.64
CA VAL A 119 -2.50 -4.97 -1.34
C VAL A 119 -3.91 -4.39 -1.21
N THR A 120 -4.85 -4.83 -2.07
CA THR A 120 -6.22 -4.27 -2.16
C THR A 120 -7.27 -5.04 -1.37
N LEU A 121 -7.03 -6.30 -1.03
CA LEU A 121 -7.94 -7.08 -0.17
C LEU A 121 -7.78 -6.79 1.34
N GLY A 122 -6.79 -6.02 1.67
CA GLY A 122 -6.98 -5.18 2.77
C GLY A 122 -6.25 -5.31 4.06
N THR A 123 -5.51 -6.28 4.35
CA THR A 123 -4.90 -6.29 5.66
C THR A 123 -3.41 -6.58 5.62
N LEU A 124 -2.65 -5.61 5.13
CA LEU A 124 -1.25 -5.58 5.51
C LEU A 124 -1.20 -5.15 6.98
N SER A 125 -1.30 -6.16 7.89
CA SER A 125 -1.23 -5.95 9.34
C SER A 125 0.08 -5.27 9.73
N THR A 126 0.00 -4.36 10.68
CA THR A 126 1.17 -3.72 11.29
C THR A 126 1.73 -4.49 12.49
N TRP A 127 1.12 -5.63 12.85
CA TRP A 127 1.62 -6.49 13.92
C TRP A 127 3.05 -6.95 13.64
N ASP A 128 3.92 -6.75 14.61
CA ASP A 128 5.34 -7.13 14.56
C ASP A 128 6.11 -6.49 13.40
N MET A 129 5.65 -5.31 12.90
CA MET A 129 6.43 -4.49 12.00
C MET A 129 7.45 -3.66 12.75
N GLU A 130 8.64 -3.50 12.19
CA GLU A 130 9.69 -2.60 12.66
C GLU A 130 9.49 -1.22 12.06
N GLN A 131 9.15 -1.17 10.76
CA GLN A 131 9.06 0.07 10.01
C GLN A 131 8.15 -0.08 8.80
N VAL A 132 7.41 0.98 8.49
CA VAL A 132 6.66 1.14 7.24
C VAL A 132 7.09 2.43 6.58
N GLU A 133 7.49 2.34 5.31
CA GLU A 133 7.95 3.47 4.51
C GLU A 133 7.01 3.67 3.31
N ILE A 134 6.62 4.90 3.06
CA ILE A 134 5.84 5.29 1.88
C ILE A 134 6.65 6.31 1.10
N LEU A 135 7.16 5.89 -0.06
CA LEU A 135 7.93 6.71 -0.99
C LEU A 135 6.99 7.21 -2.09
N ARG A 136 6.88 8.53 -2.25
CA ARG A 136 5.98 9.17 -3.21
C ARG A 136 6.75 9.68 -4.43
N GLY A 137 6.08 9.67 -5.59
CA GLY A 137 6.71 9.92 -6.89
C GLY A 137 7.45 8.70 -7.42
N PRO A 138 7.94 8.73 -8.66
CA PRO A 138 8.54 7.58 -9.31
C PRO A 138 9.71 6.99 -8.52
N GLN A 139 9.70 5.66 -8.36
CA GLN A 139 10.78 4.90 -7.73
C GLN A 139 11.40 3.89 -8.71
N SER A 140 11.13 4.03 -10.00
CA SER A 140 11.48 3.03 -11.00
C SER A 140 12.98 2.84 -11.20
N THR A 141 13.82 3.86 -10.95
CA THR A 141 15.28 3.71 -10.99
C THR A 141 15.79 2.71 -9.96
N VAL A 142 15.21 2.71 -8.76
CA VAL A 142 15.63 1.87 -7.63
C VAL A 142 14.81 0.58 -7.56
N GLN A 143 13.48 0.68 -7.65
CA GLN A 143 12.57 -0.45 -7.47
C GLN A 143 12.22 -1.17 -8.78
N GLY A 144 12.45 -0.52 -9.93
CA GLY A 144 12.14 -1.07 -11.23
C GLY A 144 10.71 -0.77 -11.68
N ARG A 145 10.17 -1.69 -12.48
CA ARG A 145 8.82 -1.57 -13.04
C ARG A 145 7.75 -1.44 -11.94
N ASN A 146 6.59 -0.89 -12.30
CA ASN A 146 5.41 -0.78 -11.42
C ASN A 146 5.59 0.13 -10.20
N ALA A 147 6.62 0.96 -10.17
CA ALA A 147 6.86 1.95 -9.12
C ALA A 147 6.82 3.37 -9.69
N MET A 148 5.86 3.64 -10.61
CA MET A 148 5.77 4.89 -11.34
C MET A 148 5.18 6.03 -10.50
N ALA A 149 4.25 5.72 -9.60
CA ALA A 149 3.63 6.69 -8.69
C ALA A 149 4.23 6.66 -7.27
N GLY A 150 4.88 5.55 -6.91
CA GLY A 150 5.50 5.39 -5.60
C GLY A 150 5.85 3.96 -5.25
N ALA A 151 6.38 3.78 -4.04
CA ALA A 151 6.63 2.47 -3.46
C ALA A 151 6.30 2.49 -1.97
N ILE A 152 5.81 1.35 -1.45
CA ILE A 152 5.57 1.14 -0.02
C ILE A 152 6.43 -0.03 0.42
N VAL A 153 7.20 0.14 1.49
CA VAL A 153 8.12 -0.88 2.02
C VAL A 153 7.77 -1.14 3.47
N LEU A 154 7.36 -2.37 3.75
CA LEU A 154 7.10 -2.85 5.10
C LEU A 154 8.24 -3.78 5.52
N GLN A 155 8.79 -3.53 6.69
CA GLN A 155 9.82 -4.35 7.31
C GLN A 155 9.29 -4.90 8.62
N SER A 156 9.25 -6.20 8.77
CA SER A 156 8.92 -6.85 10.03
C SER A 156 10.16 -6.97 10.91
N ARG A 157 9.96 -7.05 12.23
CA ARG A 157 11.06 -7.14 13.21
C ARG A 157 11.97 -8.33 12.91
N ASN A 158 13.26 -8.10 12.99
CA ASN A 158 14.26 -9.14 12.80
C ASN A 158 14.52 -9.91 14.10
N PRO A 159 15.00 -11.16 14.03
CA PRO A 159 15.51 -11.88 15.19
C PRO A 159 16.67 -11.11 15.85
N THR A 160 16.72 -11.15 17.17
CA THR A 160 17.83 -10.69 18.01
C THR A 160 18.36 -11.87 18.82
N TYR A 161 19.54 -11.74 19.40
CA TYR A 161 20.10 -12.75 20.30
C TYR A 161 19.50 -12.67 21.71
N GLU A 162 18.93 -11.54 22.06
CA GLU A 162 18.22 -11.36 23.33
C GLU A 162 16.82 -12.00 23.23
N PRO A 163 16.41 -12.75 24.27
CA PRO A 163 15.04 -13.25 24.34
C PRO A 163 14.04 -12.12 24.31
N SER A 164 12.99 -12.28 23.52
CA SER A 164 11.89 -11.32 23.42
C SER A 164 10.56 -12.06 23.28
N PHE A 165 9.53 -11.55 23.94
CA PHE A 165 8.18 -12.05 23.80
C PHE A 165 7.20 -10.89 23.78
N ARG A 166 6.26 -10.93 22.83
CA ARG A 166 5.18 -9.95 22.73
C ARG A 166 3.86 -10.66 22.53
N ALA A 167 2.80 -10.14 23.16
CA ALA A 167 1.46 -10.63 22.94
C ALA A 167 0.46 -9.47 22.87
N GLN A 168 -0.63 -9.66 22.14
CA GLN A 168 -1.71 -8.71 22.03
C GLN A 168 -3.06 -9.44 22.01
N LEU A 169 -4.03 -8.90 22.76
CA LEU A 169 -5.44 -9.24 22.64
C LEU A 169 -6.21 -7.95 22.33
N ARG A 170 -7.11 -7.98 21.35
CA ARG A 170 -7.92 -6.83 20.95
C ARG A 170 -9.38 -7.23 20.83
N ALA A 171 -10.28 -6.35 21.28
CA ALA A 171 -11.72 -6.48 21.12
C ALA A 171 -12.35 -5.11 20.81
N GLY A 172 -13.37 -5.07 19.97
CA GLY A 172 -14.01 -3.84 19.55
C GLY A 172 -15.44 -4.00 19.04
N ARG A 173 -15.97 -2.91 18.50
CA ARG A 173 -17.28 -2.91 17.83
C ARG A 173 -17.25 -3.81 16.60
N PHE A 174 -18.44 -4.25 16.17
CA PHE A 174 -18.63 -5.18 15.05
C PHE A 174 -17.99 -6.55 15.30
N ASP A 175 -18.04 -7.02 16.53
CA ASP A 175 -17.43 -8.28 17.01
C ASP A 175 -15.93 -8.39 16.66
N GLU A 176 -15.24 -7.25 16.58
CA GLU A 176 -13.79 -7.22 16.34
C GLU A 176 -13.07 -7.98 17.47
N ARG A 177 -12.25 -8.97 17.08
CA ARG A 177 -11.40 -9.76 17.96
C ARG A 177 -10.08 -10.05 17.28
N ALA A 178 -8.99 -9.82 17.99
CA ALA A 178 -7.69 -10.24 17.54
C ALA A 178 -6.86 -10.82 18.67
N ALA A 179 -6.06 -11.81 18.34
CA ALA A 179 -5.03 -12.36 19.19
C ALA A 179 -3.72 -12.49 18.41
N ALA A 180 -2.66 -12.01 19.01
CA ALA A 180 -1.35 -12.02 18.37
C ALA A 180 -0.24 -12.31 19.37
N PHE A 181 0.83 -12.95 18.91
CA PHE A 181 2.05 -13.11 19.67
C PHE A 181 3.28 -13.10 18.75
N ALA A 182 4.41 -12.73 19.32
CA ALA A 182 5.72 -12.86 18.69
C ALA A 182 6.74 -13.26 19.74
N ALA A 183 7.65 -14.16 19.37
CA ALA A 183 8.72 -14.63 20.26
C ALA A 183 10.02 -14.77 19.47
N GLY A 184 11.15 -14.46 20.07
CA GLY A 184 12.44 -14.58 19.44
C GLY A 184 13.59 -14.64 20.45
N GLY A 185 14.77 -14.99 19.95
CA GLY A 185 15.98 -15.09 20.75
C GLY A 185 17.06 -15.92 20.07
N ALA A 186 18.19 -16.08 20.75
CA ALA A 186 19.29 -16.93 20.29
C ALA A 186 18.87 -18.40 20.25
N LEU A 187 19.06 -19.05 19.11
CA LEU A 187 19.04 -20.52 18.95
C LEU A 187 20.44 -21.09 19.16
N VAL A 188 21.45 -20.37 18.69
CA VAL A 188 22.87 -20.62 18.98
C VAL A 188 23.47 -19.27 19.36
N PRO A 189 23.98 -19.08 20.57
CA PRO A 189 24.50 -17.79 21.03
C PRO A 189 25.51 -17.18 20.05
N GLY A 190 25.27 -15.92 19.68
CA GLY A 190 26.14 -15.13 18.80
C GLY A 190 26.21 -15.58 17.34
N THR A 191 25.46 -16.62 16.94
CA THR A 191 25.57 -17.18 15.56
C THR A 191 24.21 -17.36 14.89
N LEU A 192 23.20 -17.86 15.60
CA LEU A 192 21.88 -18.12 15.04
C LEU A 192 20.80 -17.60 15.97
N ALA A 193 19.94 -16.74 15.46
CA ALA A 193 18.75 -16.25 16.17
C ALA A 193 17.50 -16.54 15.35
N GLY A 194 16.38 -16.76 16.05
CA GLY A 194 15.08 -17.02 15.44
C GLY A 194 14.00 -16.08 15.98
N ARG A 195 12.96 -15.84 15.17
CA ARG A 195 11.74 -15.12 15.57
C ARG A 195 10.54 -15.71 14.87
N ILE A 196 9.46 -15.88 15.62
CA ILE A 196 8.14 -16.22 15.09
C ILE A 196 7.15 -15.12 15.48
N ALA A 197 6.22 -14.81 14.60
CA ALA A 197 5.11 -13.89 14.88
C ALA A 197 3.84 -14.43 14.22
N VAL A 198 2.73 -14.41 14.96
CA VAL A 198 1.43 -14.86 14.48
C VAL A 198 0.37 -13.86 14.93
N GLU A 199 -0.57 -13.54 14.05
CA GLU A 199 -1.78 -12.78 14.36
C GLU A 199 -2.98 -13.45 13.72
N ARG A 200 -4.07 -13.60 14.47
CA ARG A 200 -5.41 -13.89 13.99
C ARG A 200 -6.30 -12.72 14.32
N ALA A 201 -6.97 -12.14 13.34
CA ALA A 201 -7.93 -11.06 13.52
C ALA A 201 -9.21 -11.35 12.75
N ARG A 202 -10.36 -11.00 13.32
CA ARG A 202 -11.65 -11.09 12.67
C ARG A 202 -12.57 -9.97 13.13
N ASP A 203 -13.52 -9.59 12.29
CA ASP A 203 -14.67 -8.76 12.61
C ASP A 203 -15.85 -9.11 11.70
N ASP A 204 -17.08 -8.77 12.12
CA ASP A 204 -18.28 -8.99 11.32
C ASP A 204 -18.49 -7.90 10.26
N GLY A 205 -17.62 -6.87 10.22
CA GLY A 205 -17.83 -5.71 9.37
C GLY A 205 -18.99 -4.84 9.84
N TYR A 206 -19.27 -3.80 9.09
CA TYR A 206 -20.28 -2.79 9.45
C TYR A 206 -21.39 -2.64 8.41
N ILE A 207 -21.37 -3.43 7.34
CA ILE A 207 -22.39 -3.45 6.29
C ILE A 207 -23.26 -4.68 6.49
N HIS A 208 -24.58 -4.50 6.47
CA HIS A 208 -25.56 -5.57 6.60
C HIS A 208 -26.27 -5.82 5.26
N ASN A 209 -26.36 -7.09 4.84
CA ASN A 209 -27.18 -7.50 3.71
C ASN A 209 -28.58 -7.85 4.20
N ASP A 210 -29.57 -7.03 3.84
CA ASP A 210 -30.95 -7.20 4.26
C ASP A 210 -31.63 -8.42 3.64
N THR A 211 -31.26 -8.75 2.39
CA THR A 211 -31.80 -9.90 1.65
C THR A 211 -31.33 -11.21 2.25
N LEU A 212 -30.03 -11.31 2.53
CA LEU A 212 -29.43 -12.51 3.11
C LEU A 212 -29.49 -12.57 4.65
N GLY A 213 -29.89 -11.46 5.31
CA GLY A 213 -30.03 -11.38 6.77
C GLY A 213 -28.71 -11.54 7.53
N LYS A 214 -27.57 -11.13 6.97
CA LYS A 214 -26.23 -11.31 7.54
C LYS A 214 -25.27 -10.15 7.26
N PRO A 215 -24.13 -10.06 7.99
CA PRO A 215 -23.06 -9.13 7.64
C PRO A 215 -22.56 -9.35 6.19
N ALA A 216 -22.32 -8.25 5.47
CA ALA A 216 -21.90 -8.26 4.07
C ALA A 216 -20.39 -8.07 3.90
N ASN A 217 -19.70 -7.47 4.87
CA ASN A 217 -18.26 -7.21 4.80
C ASN A 217 -17.50 -7.75 6.03
N PRO A 218 -17.71 -9.01 6.46
CA PRO A 218 -16.91 -9.60 7.52
C PRO A 218 -15.46 -9.75 7.06
N HIS A 219 -14.53 -9.69 8.01
CA HIS A 219 -13.11 -9.95 7.81
C HIS A 219 -12.63 -11.08 8.71
N ASP A 220 -11.82 -11.97 8.17
CA ASP A 220 -11.09 -13.02 8.90
C ASP A 220 -9.69 -13.15 8.30
N SER A 221 -8.67 -12.96 9.11
CA SER A 221 -7.27 -12.99 8.65
C SER A 221 -6.37 -13.76 9.61
N LEU A 222 -5.45 -14.54 9.04
CA LEU A 222 -4.33 -15.17 9.72
C LEU A 222 -3.04 -14.72 9.04
N THR A 223 -2.13 -14.14 9.80
CA THR A 223 -0.78 -13.84 9.34
C THR A 223 0.23 -14.54 10.23
N ALA A 224 1.15 -15.29 9.66
CA ALA A 224 2.23 -15.96 10.37
C ALA A 224 3.56 -15.67 9.67
N ARG A 225 4.61 -15.37 10.46
CA ARG A 225 5.99 -15.16 9.98
C ARG A 225 6.98 -15.93 10.83
N ALA A 226 8.00 -16.47 10.17
CA ALA A 226 9.16 -17.07 10.83
C ALA A 226 10.42 -16.50 10.19
N LYS A 227 11.36 -16.04 11.00
CA LYS A 227 12.65 -15.52 10.57
C LYS A 227 13.79 -16.24 11.24
N LEU A 228 14.88 -16.46 10.48
CA LEU A 228 16.14 -16.98 10.97
C LEU A 228 17.25 -16.04 10.54
N LEU A 229 18.00 -15.53 11.51
CA LEU A 229 19.21 -14.73 11.29
C LEU A 229 20.42 -15.58 11.60
N TRP A 230 21.25 -15.82 10.60
CA TRP A 230 22.49 -16.57 10.71
C TRP A 230 23.68 -15.65 10.46
N GLN A 231 24.55 -15.53 11.47
CA GLN A 231 25.75 -14.69 11.48
C GLN A 231 26.95 -15.55 11.90
N PRO A 232 27.55 -16.34 10.96
CA PRO A 232 28.65 -17.25 11.29
C PRO A 232 29.94 -16.52 11.63
N GLY A 233 30.00 -15.23 11.42
CA GLY A 233 31.14 -14.37 11.68
C GLY A 233 30.75 -12.90 11.52
N ARG A 234 31.76 -12.02 11.44
CA ARG A 234 31.52 -10.56 11.33
C ARG A 234 31.18 -10.10 9.90
N ASP A 235 31.46 -10.95 8.90
CA ASP A 235 31.41 -10.53 7.51
C ASP A 235 30.11 -10.95 6.78
N LEU A 236 29.38 -11.93 7.31
CA LEU A 236 28.18 -12.46 6.68
C LEU A 236 26.97 -12.39 7.60
N ASP A 237 25.91 -11.74 7.12
CA ASP A 237 24.57 -11.81 7.67
C ASP A 237 23.65 -12.48 6.65
N ALA A 238 22.95 -13.53 7.07
CA ALA A 238 21.95 -14.22 6.28
C ALA A 238 20.61 -14.21 7.03
N LEU A 239 19.60 -13.55 6.45
CA LEU A 239 18.25 -13.48 7.01
C LEU A 239 17.30 -14.24 6.11
N LEU A 240 16.70 -15.31 6.62
CA LEU A 240 15.63 -16.06 5.96
C LEU A 240 14.31 -15.67 6.58
N THR A 241 13.33 -15.35 5.73
CA THR A 241 11.97 -14.99 6.13
C THR A 241 10.98 -15.90 5.41
N PHE A 242 10.08 -16.51 6.16
CA PHE A 242 8.92 -17.24 5.65
C PHE A 242 7.67 -16.55 6.17
N ALA A 243 6.70 -16.29 5.30
CA ALA A 243 5.43 -15.69 5.69
C ALA A 243 4.26 -16.42 5.03
N HIS A 244 3.19 -16.55 5.80
CA HIS A 244 1.90 -17.08 5.37
C HIS A 244 0.82 -16.05 5.71
N THR A 245 -0.08 -15.79 4.76
CA THR A 245 -1.28 -14.97 4.97
C THR A 245 -2.48 -15.73 4.41
N ASP A 246 -3.52 -15.88 5.21
CA ASP A 246 -4.84 -16.34 4.79
C ASP A 246 -5.84 -15.25 5.16
N HIS A 247 -6.56 -14.74 4.18
CA HIS A 247 -7.47 -13.62 4.37
C HIS A 247 -8.77 -13.84 3.62
N ARG A 248 -9.89 -13.73 4.34
CA ARG A 248 -11.24 -13.79 3.79
C ARG A 248 -12.02 -12.54 4.20
N ARG A 249 -12.74 -11.97 3.25
CA ARG A 249 -13.66 -10.86 3.51
C ARG A 249 -14.93 -10.98 2.68
N GLY A 250 -16.01 -10.32 3.13
CA GLY A 250 -17.15 -10.05 2.27
C GLY A 250 -16.84 -8.95 1.25
N ASN A 251 -17.61 -8.87 0.19
CA ASN A 251 -17.48 -7.81 -0.81
C ASN A 251 -18.40 -6.62 -0.46
N PRO A 252 -17.86 -5.47 -0.03
CA PRO A 252 -18.64 -4.37 0.54
C PRO A 252 -19.19 -3.42 -0.53
N VAL A 253 -20.01 -3.90 -1.46
CA VAL A 253 -20.74 -3.04 -2.37
C VAL A 253 -21.99 -2.50 -1.69
N ILE A 254 -22.19 -1.18 -1.66
CA ILE A 254 -23.37 -0.53 -1.10
C ILE A 254 -24.25 -0.05 -2.24
N GLY A 255 -25.49 -0.58 -2.31
CA GLY A 255 -26.48 -0.16 -3.29
C GLY A 255 -27.01 1.25 -3.03
N GLN A 256 -27.44 1.95 -4.10
CA GLN A 256 -28.27 3.13 -4.04
C GLN A 256 -29.73 2.77 -4.29
N GLN A 257 -30.62 3.29 -3.45
CA GLN A 257 -32.05 3.19 -3.70
C GLN A 257 -32.63 4.61 -3.85
N GLU A 258 -33.36 4.87 -4.93
CA GLU A 258 -34.00 6.16 -5.21
C GLU A 258 -33.05 7.39 -5.11
N GLY A 259 -31.78 7.23 -5.56
CA GLY A 259 -30.78 8.29 -5.52
C GLY A 259 -30.25 8.64 -4.12
N ARG A 260 -30.67 7.94 -3.08
CA ARG A 260 -30.15 8.07 -1.71
C ARG A 260 -29.28 6.88 -1.34
N PRO A 261 -28.07 7.13 -0.82
CA PRO A 261 -27.20 6.04 -0.36
C PRO A 261 -27.85 5.33 0.84
N LEU A 262 -27.87 4.00 0.80
CA LEU A 262 -28.17 3.15 1.95
C LEU A 262 -26.86 2.93 2.72
N PHE A 263 -26.53 3.84 3.63
CA PHE A 263 -25.34 3.67 4.46
C PHE A 263 -25.43 2.36 5.26
N TYR A 264 -24.38 1.53 5.14
CA TYR A 264 -24.18 0.31 5.90
C TYR A 264 -25.25 -0.77 5.69
N ARG A 265 -26.06 -0.68 4.64
CA ARG A 265 -27.06 -1.69 4.25
C ARG A 265 -27.01 -1.93 2.75
N ILE A 266 -27.07 -3.19 2.36
CA ILE A 266 -27.18 -3.60 0.96
C ILE A 266 -28.35 -4.57 0.80
N ARG A 267 -28.77 -4.72 -0.45
CA ARG A 267 -29.76 -5.71 -0.89
C ARG A 267 -29.21 -6.39 -2.11
N THR A 268 -28.58 -7.53 -1.90
CA THR A 268 -27.99 -8.36 -2.96
C THR A 268 -28.35 -9.80 -2.67
N ASN A 269 -28.58 -10.59 -3.72
CA ASN A 269 -29.03 -11.98 -3.58
C ASN A 269 -27.88 -12.99 -3.61
N ALA A 270 -26.68 -12.60 -4.06
CA ALA A 270 -25.48 -13.44 -4.02
C ALA A 270 -24.66 -13.22 -2.74
N ASP A 271 -24.10 -14.30 -2.21
CA ASP A 271 -23.16 -14.25 -1.08
C ASP A 271 -21.75 -13.91 -1.55
N ALA A 272 -21.48 -12.63 -1.80
CA ALA A 272 -20.22 -12.16 -2.37
C ALA A 272 -19.08 -12.15 -1.33
N TRP A 273 -17.93 -12.72 -1.69
CA TRP A 273 -16.74 -12.78 -0.84
C TRP A 273 -15.45 -12.86 -1.67
N ASP A 274 -14.35 -12.46 -1.03
CA ASP A 274 -12.97 -12.61 -1.50
C ASP A 274 -12.19 -13.49 -0.52
N ASN A 275 -11.40 -14.43 -1.02
CA ASN A 275 -10.49 -15.26 -0.24
C ASN A 275 -9.11 -15.25 -0.88
N MET A 276 -8.07 -14.97 -0.09
CA MET A 276 -6.69 -14.93 -0.57
C MET A 276 -5.78 -15.71 0.37
N ARG A 277 -4.99 -16.62 -0.19
CA ARG A 277 -3.90 -17.32 0.50
C ARG A 277 -2.58 -16.97 -0.16
N GLN A 278 -1.62 -16.56 0.64
CA GLN A 278 -0.28 -16.23 0.16
C GLN A 278 0.80 -16.90 1.01
N ASN A 279 1.80 -17.43 0.33
CA ASN A 279 3.04 -17.91 0.95
C ASN A 279 4.21 -17.18 0.30
N SER A 280 5.14 -16.68 1.11
CA SER A 280 6.36 -16.07 0.63
C SER A 280 7.59 -16.61 1.37
N ALA A 281 8.69 -16.68 0.65
CA ALA A 281 10.01 -17.00 1.19
C ALA A 281 11.01 -15.97 0.65
N VAL A 282 11.79 -15.37 1.55
CA VAL A 282 12.79 -14.37 1.21
C VAL A 282 14.11 -14.74 1.87
N ALA A 283 15.20 -14.69 1.10
CA ALA A 283 16.56 -14.80 1.60
C ALA A 283 17.29 -13.48 1.31
N ASN A 284 17.67 -12.78 2.37
CA ASN A 284 18.52 -11.59 2.31
C ASN A 284 19.92 -11.97 2.83
N LEU A 285 20.93 -11.75 1.99
CA LEU A 285 22.32 -11.97 2.34
C LEU A 285 23.07 -10.63 2.26
N GLU A 286 23.86 -10.34 3.27
CA GLU A 286 24.79 -9.23 3.30
C GLU A 286 26.19 -9.75 3.59
N TYR A 287 27.10 -9.57 2.66
CA TYR A 287 28.49 -9.99 2.79
C TYR A 287 29.43 -8.79 2.71
N ARG A 288 30.08 -8.48 3.82
CA ARG A 288 31.09 -7.42 3.97
C ARG A 288 32.43 -7.96 3.48
N MET A 289 32.77 -7.67 2.21
CA MET A 289 33.92 -8.26 1.50
C MET A 289 35.26 -7.69 1.96
N ARG A 290 35.33 -6.38 2.10
CA ARG A 290 36.49 -5.59 2.50
C ARG A 290 36.02 -4.20 2.93
N PRO A 291 36.86 -3.39 3.61
CA PRO A 291 36.43 -2.05 4.04
C PRO A 291 35.76 -1.25 2.93
N GLY A 292 34.57 -0.79 3.19
CA GLY A 292 33.74 -0.02 2.26
C GLY A 292 32.96 -0.83 1.22
N TRP A 293 33.23 -2.12 0.99
CA TRP A 293 32.53 -2.92 -0.02
C TRP A 293 31.61 -3.96 0.62
N THR A 294 30.34 -3.93 0.21
CA THR A 294 29.33 -4.87 0.68
C THR A 294 28.57 -5.46 -0.50
N LEU A 295 28.43 -6.76 -0.54
CA LEU A 295 27.58 -7.47 -1.48
C LEU A 295 26.24 -7.78 -0.81
N HIS A 296 25.15 -7.37 -1.42
CA HIS A 296 23.80 -7.70 -1.01
C HIS A 296 23.16 -8.64 -2.04
N SER A 297 22.44 -9.63 -1.55
CA SER A 297 21.63 -10.52 -2.39
C SER A 297 20.25 -10.66 -1.77
N THR A 298 19.21 -10.43 -2.58
CA THR A 298 17.82 -10.66 -2.19
C THR A 298 17.18 -11.63 -3.16
N THR A 299 16.79 -12.80 -2.65
CA THR A 299 16.01 -13.81 -3.38
C THR A 299 14.62 -13.86 -2.78
N ALA A 300 13.58 -13.71 -3.58
CA ALA A 300 12.19 -13.76 -3.10
C ALA A 300 11.33 -14.65 -4.00
N VAL A 301 10.46 -15.45 -3.38
CA VAL A 301 9.44 -16.24 -4.05
C VAL A 301 8.12 -16.03 -3.32
N THR A 302 7.07 -15.64 -4.06
CA THR A 302 5.71 -15.48 -3.55
C THR A 302 4.75 -16.32 -4.38
N ARG A 303 3.83 -17.01 -3.72
CA ARG A 303 2.72 -17.75 -4.34
C ARG A 303 1.43 -17.29 -3.71
N THR A 304 0.51 -16.82 -4.55
CA THR A 304 -0.81 -16.33 -4.12
C THR A 304 -1.87 -17.12 -4.85
N GLN A 305 -2.89 -17.55 -4.13
CA GLN A 305 -4.15 -18.03 -4.65
C GLN A 305 -5.23 -17.06 -4.21
N TYR A 306 -6.08 -16.67 -5.14
CA TYR A 306 -7.19 -15.78 -4.92
C TYR A 306 -8.44 -16.38 -5.51
N ASP A 307 -9.44 -16.61 -4.68
CA ASP A 307 -10.75 -17.13 -5.03
C ASP A 307 -11.80 -16.07 -4.65
N SER A 308 -12.77 -15.79 -5.50
CA SER A 308 -13.86 -14.88 -5.12
C SER A 308 -15.18 -15.25 -5.75
N VAL A 309 -16.26 -14.84 -5.10
CA VAL A 309 -17.63 -14.77 -5.62
C VAL A 309 -18.05 -13.32 -5.62
N LEU A 310 -18.51 -12.82 -6.74
CA LEU A 310 -19.07 -11.48 -6.87
C LEU A 310 -20.53 -11.59 -7.31
N ASP A 311 -21.37 -10.76 -6.75
CA ASP A 311 -22.71 -10.51 -7.25
C ASP A 311 -22.59 -9.70 -8.55
N PHE A 312 -23.06 -10.25 -9.66
CA PHE A 312 -22.83 -9.65 -10.98
C PHE A 312 -23.72 -8.43 -11.22
N ASP A 313 -25.00 -8.53 -10.89
CA ASP A 313 -25.97 -7.46 -11.12
C ASP A 313 -26.06 -6.49 -9.92
N GLN A 314 -25.47 -6.87 -8.77
CA GLN A 314 -25.46 -6.11 -7.51
C GLN A 314 -26.88 -5.75 -7.03
N ALA A 315 -27.84 -6.61 -7.27
CA ALA A 315 -29.26 -6.40 -7.01
C ALA A 315 -29.90 -7.58 -6.26
N ASP A 316 -31.14 -7.39 -5.85
CA ASP A 316 -31.99 -8.40 -5.22
C ASP A 316 -33.04 -8.91 -6.22
N VAL A 317 -32.59 -9.31 -7.39
CA VAL A 317 -33.45 -9.73 -8.50
C VAL A 317 -33.08 -11.16 -8.89
N ALA A 318 -34.07 -12.06 -8.93
CA ALA A 318 -33.84 -13.40 -9.45
C ALA A 318 -33.66 -13.39 -10.98
N PRO A 319 -32.78 -14.23 -11.56
CA PRO A 319 -32.00 -15.28 -10.91
C PRO A 319 -30.79 -14.74 -10.11
N VAL A 320 -30.08 -15.63 -9.41
CA VAL A 320 -28.79 -15.28 -8.75
C VAL A 320 -27.69 -15.29 -9.81
N ASP A 321 -27.11 -14.13 -10.04
CA ASP A 321 -26.05 -13.93 -11.04
C ASP A 321 -24.70 -13.75 -10.35
N GLU A 322 -23.75 -14.63 -10.61
CA GLU A 322 -22.47 -14.65 -9.92
C GLU A 322 -21.28 -14.65 -10.87
N VAL A 323 -20.20 -13.98 -10.49
CA VAL A 323 -18.89 -14.16 -11.10
C VAL A 323 -17.98 -14.90 -10.12
N LEU A 324 -17.58 -16.10 -10.50
CA LEU A 324 -16.58 -16.89 -9.78
C LEU A 324 -15.20 -16.61 -10.35
N ARG A 325 -14.21 -16.33 -9.50
CA ARG A 325 -12.81 -16.09 -9.90
C ARG A 325 -11.89 -17.08 -9.19
N ASP A 326 -10.99 -17.72 -9.94
CA ASP A 326 -9.84 -18.49 -9.45
C ASP A 326 -8.58 -17.91 -10.10
N HIS A 327 -7.79 -17.17 -9.34
CA HIS A 327 -6.53 -16.60 -9.82
C HIS A 327 -5.36 -17.18 -9.04
N ARG A 328 -4.31 -17.58 -9.76
CA ARG A 328 -3.07 -18.10 -9.19
C ARG A 328 -1.92 -17.26 -9.66
N HIS A 329 -1.17 -16.68 -8.72
CA HIS A 329 -0.05 -15.84 -9.03
C HIS A 329 1.23 -16.36 -8.39
N ARG A 330 2.30 -16.46 -9.19
CA ARG A 330 3.64 -16.81 -8.73
C ARG A 330 4.62 -15.73 -9.15
N LEU A 331 5.33 -15.18 -8.19
CA LEU A 331 6.43 -14.23 -8.36
C LEU A 331 7.71 -14.88 -7.88
N ALA A 332 8.79 -14.74 -8.64
CA ALA A 332 10.13 -15.10 -8.21
C ALA A 332 11.10 -14.02 -8.67
N SER A 333 12.00 -13.58 -7.80
CA SER A 333 12.98 -12.55 -8.12
C SER A 333 14.33 -12.80 -7.44
N GLN A 334 15.37 -12.32 -8.11
CA GLN A 334 16.74 -12.28 -7.62
C GLN A 334 17.30 -10.88 -7.89
N GLU A 335 17.87 -10.27 -6.87
CA GLU A 335 18.65 -9.04 -6.97
C GLU A 335 20.05 -9.28 -6.37
N LEU A 336 21.07 -8.87 -7.09
CA LEU A 336 22.45 -8.81 -6.61
C LEU A 336 22.92 -7.38 -6.71
N ARG A 337 23.48 -6.85 -5.63
CA ARG A 337 23.93 -5.46 -5.55
C ARG A 337 25.26 -5.37 -4.83
N LEU A 338 26.23 -4.76 -5.47
CA LEU A 338 27.53 -4.43 -4.90
C LEU A 338 27.53 -2.96 -4.50
N ALA A 339 27.62 -2.67 -3.22
CA ALA A 339 27.67 -1.34 -2.64
C ALA A 339 29.10 -0.96 -2.24
N TYR A 340 29.42 0.32 -2.40
CA TYR A 340 30.67 0.92 -1.94
C TYR A 340 30.41 2.15 -1.09
N ARG A 341 31.10 2.27 0.04
CA ARG A 341 30.99 3.39 0.97
C ARG A 341 32.37 3.90 1.35
N ALA A 342 32.62 5.19 1.11
CA ALA A 342 33.78 5.93 1.56
C ALA A 342 33.34 7.34 2.05
N PRO A 343 34.20 8.09 2.75
CA PRO A 343 33.89 9.46 3.10
C PRO A 343 33.52 10.29 1.87
N GLY A 344 32.34 10.89 1.87
CA GLY A 344 31.82 11.70 0.76
C GLY A 344 31.43 10.94 -0.50
N LEU A 345 31.53 9.62 -0.55
CA LEU A 345 31.13 8.81 -1.69
C LEU A 345 30.39 7.56 -1.25
N PHE A 346 29.17 7.41 -1.68
CA PHE A 346 28.40 6.19 -1.51
C PHE A 346 27.72 5.82 -2.82
N GLY A 347 27.79 4.57 -3.21
CA GLY A 347 27.12 4.11 -4.43
C GLY A 347 26.91 2.61 -4.45
N HIS A 348 26.12 2.18 -5.40
CA HIS A 348 25.93 0.77 -5.70
C HIS A 348 25.73 0.53 -7.20
N VAL A 349 26.05 -0.68 -7.62
CA VAL A 349 25.64 -1.24 -8.91
C VAL A 349 24.96 -2.57 -8.67
N GLY A 350 23.99 -2.93 -9.49
CA GLY A 350 23.26 -4.17 -9.29
C GLY A 350 22.63 -4.71 -10.56
N VAL A 351 22.21 -5.96 -10.47
CA VAL A 351 21.43 -6.65 -11.49
C VAL A 351 20.19 -7.26 -10.86
N TYR A 352 19.12 -7.31 -11.63
CA TYR A 352 17.85 -7.85 -11.22
C TYR A 352 17.31 -8.82 -12.27
N ALA A 353 16.70 -9.91 -11.80
CA ALA A 353 15.93 -10.83 -12.62
C ALA A 353 14.62 -11.17 -11.90
N GLY A 354 13.50 -10.99 -12.57
CA GLY A 354 12.16 -11.29 -12.06
C GLY A 354 11.36 -12.13 -13.04
N ASN A 355 10.52 -12.99 -12.51
CA ASN A 355 9.58 -13.81 -13.27
C ASN A 355 8.23 -13.81 -12.57
N SER A 356 7.20 -13.38 -13.29
CA SER A 356 5.80 -13.38 -12.84
C SER A 356 4.99 -14.30 -13.73
N HIS A 357 4.16 -15.13 -13.14
CA HIS A 357 3.18 -15.95 -13.81
C HIS A 357 1.85 -15.84 -13.10
N GLU A 358 0.82 -15.39 -13.83
CA GLU A 358 -0.55 -15.28 -13.34
C GLU A 358 -1.46 -16.09 -14.26
N ALA A 359 -2.21 -17.02 -13.68
CA ALA A 359 -3.28 -17.75 -14.33
C ALA A 359 -4.61 -17.30 -13.75
N ARG A 360 -5.60 -17.05 -14.59
CA ARG A 360 -6.96 -16.60 -14.24
C ARG A 360 -7.99 -17.52 -14.88
N ASP A 361 -9.06 -17.77 -14.13
CA ASP A 361 -10.27 -18.46 -14.57
C ASP A 361 -11.45 -17.73 -13.95
N ASP A 362 -12.14 -16.92 -14.75
CA ASP A 362 -13.34 -16.19 -14.35
C ASP A 362 -14.56 -16.84 -15.04
N ARG A 363 -15.56 -17.23 -14.27
CA ARG A 363 -16.79 -17.87 -14.74
C ARG A 363 -17.99 -17.04 -14.35
N LEU A 364 -18.82 -16.70 -15.33
CA LEU A 364 -20.10 -16.05 -15.12
C LEU A 364 -21.19 -17.13 -15.07
N LEU A 365 -21.98 -17.10 -14.00
CA LEU A 365 -23.09 -18.00 -13.75
C LEU A 365 -24.39 -17.20 -13.72
N PHE A 366 -25.44 -17.72 -14.38
CA PHE A 366 -26.82 -17.28 -14.24
C PHE A 366 -27.62 -18.42 -13.64
N ASP A 367 -28.24 -18.18 -12.50
CA ASP A 367 -29.01 -19.19 -11.74
C ASP A 367 -28.22 -20.49 -11.49
N GLY A 368 -26.91 -20.37 -11.21
CA GLY A 368 -26.01 -21.49 -10.99
C GLY A 368 -25.52 -22.22 -12.26
N GLU A 369 -26.06 -21.89 -13.44
CA GLU A 369 -25.58 -22.44 -14.71
C GLU A 369 -24.48 -21.56 -15.31
N GLN A 370 -23.37 -22.20 -15.75
CA GLN A 370 -22.26 -21.48 -16.36
C GLN A 370 -22.66 -20.95 -17.75
N ALA A 371 -22.64 -19.61 -17.85
CA ALA A 371 -22.96 -18.91 -19.11
C ALA A 371 -21.72 -18.57 -19.93
N LEU A 372 -20.58 -18.27 -19.22
CA LEU A 372 -19.36 -17.78 -19.88
C LEU A 372 -18.13 -18.10 -19.04
N THR A 373 -16.99 -18.35 -19.72
CA THR A 373 -15.67 -18.46 -19.09
C THR A 373 -14.68 -17.49 -19.72
N LEU A 374 -13.93 -16.76 -18.87
CA LEU A 374 -12.80 -15.93 -19.27
C LEU A 374 -11.52 -16.52 -18.69
N GLY A 375 -10.67 -17.13 -19.50
CA GLY A 375 -9.37 -17.66 -19.10
C GLY A 375 -8.24 -16.70 -19.44
N GLY A 376 -7.19 -16.66 -18.62
CA GLY A 376 -5.99 -15.88 -18.88
C GLY A 376 -4.73 -16.52 -18.35
N ASP A 377 -3.64 -16.46 -19.11
CA ASP A 377 -2.29 -16.85 -18.67
C ASP A 377 -1.31 -15.72 -19.02
N THR A 378 -0.80 -15.02 -17.99
CA THR A 378 0.13 -13.90 -18.17
C THR A 378 1.48 -14.27 -17.61
N ARG A 379 2.51 -14.22 -18.44
CA ARG A 379 3.90 -14.45 -18.05
C ARG A 379 4.74 -13.23 -18.36
N VAL A 380 5.44 -12.73 -17.37
CA VAL A 380 6.34 -11.58 -17.52
C VAL A 380 7.71 -11.95 -17.00
N ARG A 381 8.73 -11.75 -17.83
CA ARG A 381 10.14 -11.87 -17.47
C ARG A 381 10.78 -10.51 -17.53
N ASN A 382 11.32 -10.06 -16.41
CA ASN A 382 11.98 -8.76 -16.29
C ASN A 382 13.45 -8.96 -15.94
N ARG A 383 14.34 -8.22 -16.59
CA ARG A 383 15.78 -8.19 -16.30
C ARG A 383 16.22 -6.75 -16.31
N ALA A 384 17.08 -6.37 -15.37
CA ALA A 384 17.62 -5.02 -15.32
C ALA A 384 19.06 -5.00 -14.83
N ALA A 385 19.77 -3.94 -15.26
CA ALA A 385 21.01 -3.48 -14.65
C ALA A 385 20.80 -2.06 -14.15
N PHE A 386 21.29 -1.74 -12.97
CA PHE A 386 21.06 -0.45 -12.33
C PHE A 386 22.23 -0.03 -11.44
N GLY A 387 22.27 1.24 -11.13
CA GLY A 387 23.20 1.78 -10.15
C GLY A 387 22.84 3.20 -9.76
N GLU A 388 23.30 3.61 -8.60
CA GLU A 388 23.16 4.97 -8.09
C GLU A 388 24.43 5.33 -7.32
N VAL A 389 24.86 6.57 -7.46
CA VAL A 389 25.98 7.16 -6.73
C VAL A 389 25.56 8.46 -6.09
N ASN A 390 26.01 8.65 -4.84
CA ASN A 390 25.90 9.86 -4.06
C ASN A 390 27.32 10.37 -3.81
N TRP A 391 27.62 11.55 -4.28
CA TRP A 391 28.95 12.12 -4.22
C TRP A 391 28.93 13.53 -3.63
N THR A 392 29.55 13.69 -2.46
CA THR A 392 29.82 15.01 -1.87
C THR A 392 31.01 15.61 -2.60
N PHE A 393 30.75 16.34 -3.69
CA PHE A 393 31.80 16.91 -4.55
C PHE A 393 32.39 18.20 -4.01
N GLN A 394 31.67 18.85 -3.08
CA GLN A 394 32.14 19.99 -2.32
C GLN A 394 31.53 19.95 -0.91
N PRO A 395 32.13 20.62 0.09
CA PRO A 395 31.50 20.79 1.39
C PRO A 395 30.06 21.30 1.24
N ARG A 396 29.09 20.65 1.88
CA ARG A 396 27.64 20.94 1.82
C ARG A 396 26.93 20.62 0.50
N TRP A 397 27.62 20.19 -0.56
CA TRP A 397 27.01 19.85 -1.82
C TRP A 397 27.12 18.36 -2.10
N GLU A 398 26.01 17.71 -2.36
CA GLU A 398 25.95 16.30 -2.77
C GLU A 398 25.24 16.18 -4.12
N LEU A 399 25.83 15.42 -5.02
CA LEU A 399 25.25 15.01 -6.30
C LEU A 399 24.73 13.58 -6.14
N ILE A 400 23.53 13.33 -6.67
CA ILE A 400 22.92 12.02 -6.77
C ILE A 400 22.75 11.73 -8.25
N ALA A 401 23.29 10.62 -8.73
CA ALA A 401 23.11 10.17 -10.11
C ALA A 401 22.76 8.66 -10.12
N GLY A 402 21.64 8.33 -10.71
CA GLY A 402 21.17 6.97 -10.85
C GLY A 402 20.73 6.65 -12.27
N LEU A 403 20.90 5.41 -12.66
CA LEU A 403 20.45 4.90 -13.94
C LEU A 403 20.04 3.44 -13.83
N ARG A 404 18.92 3.09 -14.46
CA ARG A 404 18.48 1.72 -14.65
C ARG A 404 18.15 1.48 -16.12
N TYR A 405 18.60 0.37 -16.64
CA TYR A 405 18.12 -0.18 -17.89
C TYR A 405 17.27 -1.41 -17.60
N ASP A 406 16.02 -1.35 -17.98
CA ASP A 406 15.02 -2.37 -17.76
C ASP A 406 14.61 -3.03 -19.08
N ARG A 407 14.51 -4.35 -19.10
CA ARG A 407 14.04 -5.13 -20.26
C ARG A 407 13.00 -6.11 -19.83
N GLU A 408 11.85 -6.05 -20.48
CA GLU A 408 10.68 -6.87 -20.18
C GLU A 408 10.26 -7.70 -21.39
N HIS A 409 9.89 -8.95 -21.15
CA HIS A 409 9.22 -9.81 -22.11
C HIS A 409 7.94 -10.30 -21.47
N SER A 410 6.82 -10.00 -22.09
CA SER A 410 5.50 -10.48 -21.68
C SER A 410 4.91 -11.42 -22.71
N ARG A 411 4.08 -12.35 -22.22
CA ARG A 411 3.18 -13.17 -23.01
C ARG A 411 1.84 -13.15 -22.30
N VAL A 412 0.86 -12.55 -22.92
CA VAL A 412 -0.51 -12.51 -22.41
C VAL A 412 -1.32 -13.45 -23.31
N ALA A 413 -1.90 -14.49 -22.72
CA ALA A 413 -2.81 -15.39 -23.38
C ALA A 413 -4.20 -15.19 -22.81
N SER A 414 -5.19 -15.02 -23.66
CA SER A 414 -6.59 -14.82 -23.28
C SER A 414 -7.45 -15.84 -24.01
N ARG A 415 -8.42 -16.40 -23.30
CA ARG A 415 -9.40 -17.34 -23.84
C ARG A 415 -10.80 -16.86 -23.46
N PHE A 416 -11.67 -16.79 -24.42
CA PHE A 416 -13.09 -16.51 -24.27
C PHE A 416 -13.87 -17.78 -24.50
N ASP A 417 -14.55 -18.27 -23.49
CA ASP A 417 -15.34 -19.48 -23.46
C ASP A 417 -14.59 -20.69 -24.06
N THR A 418 -15.11 -21.26 -25.12
CA THR A 418 -14.55 -22.42 -25.86
C THR A 418 -13.62 -22.01 -27.00
N ASP A 419 -13.44 -20.70 -27.22
CA ASP A 419 -12.63 -20.20 -28.33
C ASP A 419 -11.15 -20.55 -28.20
N PRO A 420 -10.40 -20.61 -29.30
CA PRO A 420 -8.95 -20.77 -29.26
C PRO A 420 -8.26 -19.64 -28.47
N GLU A 421 -7.23 -19.99 -27.71
CA GLU A 421 -6.43 -19.03 -26.97
C GLU A 421 -5.78 -17.97 -27.89
N THR A 422 -6.03 -16.70 -27.62
CA THR A 422 -5.37 -15.59 -28.30
C THR A 422 -4.12 -15.20 -27.52
N VAL A 423 -2.94 -15.20 -28.17
CA VAL A 423 -1.65 -14.91 -27.54
C VAL A 423 -1.08 -13.61 -28.04
N THR A 424 -0.83 -12.66 -27.13
CA THR A 424 -0.18 -11.38 -27.39
C THR A 424 1.20 -11.35 -26.76
N PRO A 425 2.29 -11.42 -27.56
CA PRO A 425 3.64 -11.24 -27.03
C PRO A 425 3.97 -9.75 -26.91
N GLY A 426 4.73 -9.36 -25.86
CA GLY A 426 5.25 -8.03 -25.66
C GLY A 426 6.76 -8.02 -25.40
N ARG A 427 7.46 -7.00 -25.90
CA ARG A 427 8.89 -6.76 -25.64
C ARG A 427 9.11 -5.29 -25.42
N TYR A 428 9.49 -4.94 -24.20
CA TYR A 428 9.66 -3.54 -23.81
C TYR A 428 11.03 -3.32 -23.22
N ALA A 429 11.55 -2.10 -23.35
CA ALA A 429 12.80 -1.68 -22.73
C ALA A 429 12.71 -0.21 -22.33
N ALA A 430 13.31 0.15 -21.20
CA ALA A 430 13.29 1.50 -20.70
C ALA A 430 14.63 1.90 -20.06
N TRP A 431 15.04 3.13 -20.30
CA TRP A 431 16.09 3.83 -19.57
C TRP A 431 15.44 4.73 -18.52
N LEU A 432 15.82 4.57 -17.26
CA LEU A 432 15.20 5.20 -16.09
C LEU A 432 16.25 6.02 -15.33
N PRO A 433 16.58 7.21 -15.80
CA PRO A 433 17.54 8.09 -15.15
C PRO A 433 16.96 8.73 -13.88
N LYS A 434 17.83 9.02 -12.93
CA LYS A 434 17.62 9.85 -11.75
C LYS A 434 18.82 10.78 -11.60
N LEU A 435 18.57 12.08 -11.42
CA LEU A 435 19.59 13.07 -11.13
C LEU A 435 19.09 13.98 -10.02
N GLY A 436 19.91 14.23 -9.02
CA GLY A 436 19.57 15.09 -7.91
C GLY A 436 20.77 15.84 -7.40
N VAL A 437 20.52 16.98 -6.78
CA VAL A 437 21.51 17.78 -6.08
C VAL A 437 20.95 18.22 -4.75
N SER A 438 21.75 18.19 -3.72
CA SER A 438 21.38 18.76 -2.41
C SER A 438 22.43 19.71 -1.89
N TYR A 439 21.94 20.68 -1.12
CA TYR A 439 22.76 21.67 -0.45
C TYR A 439 22.41 21.72 1.04
N GLU A 440 23.42 21.56 1.89
CA GLU A 440 23.29 21.68 3.34
C GLU A 440 23.31 23.16 3.74
N LEU A 441 22.12 23.73 3.96
CA LEU A 441 21.95 25.14 4.38
C LEU A 441 22.58 25.36 5.76
N ALA A 442 22.39 24.40 6.67
CA ALA A 442 22.95 24.34 8.02
C ALA A 442 23.10 22.88 8.43
N ALA A 443 23.74 22.59 9.55
CA ALA A 443 24.05 21.23 10.03
C ALA A 443 22.85 20.28 10.04
N ASP A 444 21.65 20.79 10.27
CA ASP A 444 20.40 20.00 10.31
C ASP A 444 19.38 20.49 9.28
N GLN A 445 19.82 21.15 8.19
CA GLN A 445 18.91 21.68 7.17
C GLN A 445 19.43 21.38 5.76
N LEU A 446 18.63 20.67 4.99
CA LEU A 446 18.93 20.26 3.62
C LEU A 446 17.89 20.83 2.65
N LEU A 447 18.35 21.44 1.58
CA LEU A 447 17.56 21.78 0.41
C LEU A 447 18.02 20.89 -0.73
N GLY A 448 17.08 20.32 -1.50
CA GLY A 448 17.42 19.47 -2.61
C GLY A 448 16.48 19.61 -3.78
N ALA A 449 16.96 19.25 -4.95
CA ALA A 449 16.18 19.14 -6.18
C ALA A 449 16.56 17.86 -6.90
N GLN A 450 15.57 17.19 -7.49
CA GLN A 450 15.79 15.97 -8.27
C GLN A 450 14.84 15.87 -9.47
N VAL A 451 15.30 15.16 -10.48
CA VAL A 451 14.49 14.69 -11.59
C VAL A 451 14.65 13.19 -11.74
N GLN A 452 13.55 12.50 -11.98
CA GLN A 452 13.55 11.05 -12.16
C GLN A 452 12.43 10.59 -13.09
N ARG A 453 12.68 9.48 -13.79
CA ARG A 453 11.74 8.90 -14.74
C ARG A 453 11.09 7.66 -14.17
N GLY A 454 9.76 7.56 -14.33
CA GLY A 454 8.95 6.38 -14.02
C GLY A 454 8.55 5.64 -15.29
N TYR A 455 8.21 4.36 -15.12
CA TYR A 455 7.88 3.46 -16.21
C TYR A 455 6.89 2.38 -15.76
N ARG A 456 5.89 2.10 -16.60
CA ARG A 456 5.06 0.91 -16.55
C ARG A 456 5.06 0.23 -17.92
N GLY A 457 5.25 -1.09 -17.95
CA GLY A 457 5.26 -1.89 -19.18
C GLY A 457 3.92 -1.87 -19.91
N GLY A 458 3.96 -2.16 -21.19
CA GLY A 458 2.76 -2.42 -21.99
C GLY A 458 2.15 -3.78 -21.67
N GLY A 459 1.08 -4.11 -22.35
CA GLY A 459 0.32 -5.35 -22.15
C GLY A 459 -0.72 -5.58 -23.21
N SER A 460 -1.74 -6.35 -22.85
CA SER A 460 -2.93 -6.58 -23.66
C SER A 460 -4.13 -6.69 -22.73
N ALA A 461 -5.26 -6.10 -23.12
CA ALA A 461 -6.55 -6.25 -22.47
C ALA A 461 -7.53 -6.92 -23.43
N PHE A 462 -8.37 -7.79 -22.87
CA PHE A 462 -9.39 -8.49 -23.68
C PHE A 462 -10.68 -7.66 -23.71
N ASN A 463 -11.15 -7.31 -24.91
CA ASN A 463 -12.44 -6.65 -25.11
C ASN A 463 -13.48 -7.75 -25.35
N ILE A 464 -14.40 -7.94 -24.39
CA ILE A 464 -15.40 -9.02 -24.43
C ILE A 464 -16.39 -8.81 -25.58
N ALA A 465 -16.86 -7.58 -25.79
CA ALA A 465 -17.82 -7.27 -26.85
C ALA A 465 -17.24 -7.49 -28.26
N ALA A 466 -15.95 -7.24 -28.44
CA ALA A 466 -15.24 -7.47 -29.71
C ALA A 466 -14.59 -8.86 -29.79
N GLN A 467 -14.60 -9.64 -28.70
CA GLN A 467 -13.98 -10.98 -28.58
C GLN A 467 -12.50 -10.98 -29.02
N THR A 468 -11.78 -9.93 -28.71
CA THR A 468 -10.39 -9.76 -29.14
C THR A 468 -9.48 -9.18 -28.06
N ALA A 469 -8.21 -9.59 -28.09
CA ALA A 469 -7.17 -9.03 -27.24
C ALA A 469 -6.55 -7.80 -27.92
N VAL A 470 -6.60 -6.65 -27.26
CA VAL A 470 -6.08 -5.38 -27.77
C VAL A 470 -4.78 -5.04 -27.05
N PRO A 471 -3.64 -4.97 -27.75
CA PRO A 471 -2.36 -4.59 -27.14
C PRO A 471 -2.31 -3.08 -26.85
N PHE A 472 -1.51 -2.72 -25.84
CA PHE A 472 -1.19 -1.34 -25.51
C PHE A 472 0.29 -1.20 -25.17
N ASP A 473 0.85 -0.03 -25.43
CA ASP A 473 2.26 0.29 -25.25
C ASP A 473 2.60 0.70 -23.81
N PRO A 474 3.91 0.74 -23.45
CA PRO A 474 4.36 1.29 -22.19
C PRO A 474 3.98 2.76 -22.00
N GLU A 475 3.89 3.17 -20.72
CA GLU A 475 3.70 4.56 -20.32
C GLU A 475 4.87 5.05 -19.45
N TYR A 476 5.08 6.36 -19.47
CA TYR A 476 6.22 7.00 -18.81
C TYR A 476 5.78 8.23 -18.00
N SER A 477 6.50 8.50 -16.91
CA SER A 477 6.38 9.75 -16.19
C SER A 477 7.76 10.38 -15.97
N THR A 478 7.81 11.72 -16.01
CA THR A 478 9.01 12.49 -15.61
C THR A 478 8.62 13.39 -14.46
N ASN A 479 9.24 13.18 -13.30
CA ASN A 479 8.97 13.92 -12.07
C ASN A 479 10.12 14.85 -11.73
N TYR A 480 9.81 16.11 -11.53
CA TYR A 480 10.68 17.15 -10.99
C TYR A 480 10.26 17.44 -9.58
N GLU A 481 11.17 17.44 -8.63
CA GLU A 481 10.86 17.61 -7.22
C GLU A 481 11.89 18.50 -6.54
N VAL A 482 11.42 19.42 -5.70
CA VAL A 482 12.23 20.22 -4.78
C VAL A 482 11.83 19.84 -3.37
N SER A 483 12.81 19.61 -2.50
CA SER A 483 12.60 19.15 -1.14
C SER A 483 13.37 19.99 -0.12
N TYR A 484 12.75 20.26 1.02
CA TYR A 484 13.39 20.80 2.21
C TYR A 484 13.25 19.82 3.36
N ARG A 485 14.34 19.59 4.09
CA ARG A 485 14.40 18.78 5.31
C ARG A 485 15.10 19.61 6.37
N GLY A 486 14.45 19.78 7.52
CA GLY A 486 15.06 20.59 8.57
C GLY A 486 14.71 20.11 9.97
N ARG A 487 15.70 20.19 10.88
CA ARG A 487 15.51 20.14 12.32
C ARG A 487 15.83 21.51 12.89
N LEU A 488 14.81 22.18 13.39
CA LEU A 488 14.85 23.57 13.82
C LEU A 488 14.64 23.65 15.33
N PHE A 489 14.95 24.83 15.93
CA PHE A 489 14.73 25.10 17.35
C PHE A 489 15.35 24.02 18.23
N GLU A 490 16.66 23.86 18.18
CA GLU A 490 17.42 22.86 18.95
C GLU A 490 16.89 21.41 18.70
N ARG A 491 16.55 21.12 17.43
CA ARG A 491 15.97 19.84 16.97
C ARG A 491 14.58 19.51 17.54
N ARG A 492 13.88 20.49 18.10
CA ARG A 492 12.52 20.30 18.63
C ARG A 492 11.45 20.31 17.54
N LEU A 493 11.71 20.92 16.39
CA LEU A 493 10.83 20.93 15.24
C LEU A 493 11.50 20.21 14.06
N GLN A 494 10.93 19.10 13.63
CA GLN A 494 11.26 18.46 12.36
C GLN A 494 10.27 18.94 11.30
N LEU A 495 10.78 19.45 10.18
CA LEU A 495 9.99 19.97 9.06
C LEU A 495 10.44 19.33 7.74
N HIS A 496 9.52 18.69 7.04
CA HIS A 496 9.72 18.18 5.71
C HIS A 496 8.73 18.84 4.76
N ALA A 497 9.23 19.40 3.66
CA ALA A 497 8.41 19.98 2.61
C ALA A 497 8.87 19.48 1.24
N ASN A 498 7.94 19.21 0.36
CA ASN A 498 8.19 18.83 -1.03
C ASN A 498 7.26 19.60 -1.95
N ALA A 499 7.79 20.05 -3.08
CA ALA A 499 7.01 20.54 -4.22
C ALA A 499 7.37 19.68 -5.42
N TYR A 500 6.37 19.23 -6.16
CA TYR A 500 6.57 18.32 -7.27
C TYR A 500 5.79 18.73 -8.51
N TRP A 501 6.33 18.32 -9.67
CA TRP A 501 5.71 18.45 -10.97
C TRP A 501 6.01 17.19 -11.76
N THR A 502 4.98 16.53 -12.25
CA THR A 502 5.09 15.30 -13.02
C THR A 502 4.38 15.45 -14.35
N ASP A 503 5.09 15.28 -15.44
CA ASP A 503 4.51 15.06 -16.76
C ASP A 503 4.40 13.56 -17.03
N TRP A 504 3.25 13.12 -17.51
CA TRP A 504 2.91 11.74 -17.78
C TRP A 504 2.52 11.58 -19.25
N ASP A 505 3.26 10.77 -19.96
CA ASP A 505 3.12 10.53 -21.39
C ASP A 505 2.63 9.10 -21.65
N ASP A 506 1.89 8.92 -22.75
CA ASP A 506 1.37 7.64 -23.24
C ASP A 506 0.53 6.90 -22.19
N GLN A 507 -0.23 7.64 -21.40
CA GLN A 507 -0.99 7.12 -20.28
C GLN A 507 -1.94 6.02 -20.72
N GLN A 508 -1.83 4.86 -20.09
CA GLN A 508 -2.74 3.74 -20.26
C GLN A 508 -4.06 4.04 -19.54
N VAL A 509 -5.14 4.12 -20.31
CA VAL A 509 -6.49 4.43 -19.81
C VAL A 509 -7.47 3.37 -20.25
N SER A 510 -8.42 3.03 -19.37
CA SER A 510 -9.56 2.18 -19.72
C SER A 510 -10.74 3.04 -20.11
N PHE A 511 -11.45 2.63 -21.14
CA PHE A 511 -12.67 3.27 -21.63
C PHE A 511 -13.58 2.25 -22.30
N LEU A 512 -14.86 2.57 -22.41
CA LEU A 512 -15.80 1.77 -23.16
C LEU A 512 -15.72 2.12 -24.65
N THR A 513 -15.65 1.13 -25.53
CA THR A 513 -15.69 1.36 -26.99
C THR A 513 -17.13 1.53 -27.49
N ILE A 514 -18.12 1.03 -26.72
CA ILE A 514 -19.55 1.19 -26.93
C ILE A 514 -20.14 1.81 -25.67
N PRO A 515 -20.75 3.01 -25.74
CA PRO A 515 -21.34 3.66 -24.59
C PRO A 515 -22.34 2.75 -23.86
N GLY A 516 -22.23 2.70 -22.53
CA GLY A 516 -23.13 1.93 -21.66
C GLY A 516 -22.96 0.40 -21.72
N ASN A 517 -21.97 -0.10 -22.47
CA ASN A 517 -21.69 -1.53 -22.54
C ASN A 517 -20.33 -1.84 -21.85
N ASP A 518 -20.37 -2.28 -20.60
CA ASP A 518 -19.17 -2.61 -19.81
C ASP A 518 -18.31 -3.73 -20.43
N ASN A 519 -18.93 -4.65 -21.21
CA ASN A 519 -18.22 -5.69 -21.93
C ASN A 519 -17.35 -5.14 -23.07
N SER A 520 -17.54 -3.86 -23.45
CA SER A 520 -16.73 -3.17 -24.46
C SER A 520 -15.50 -2.45 -23.89
N ALA A 521 -15.16 -2.68 -22.62
CA ALA A 521 -14.02 -2.06 -21.97
C ALA A 521 -12.70 -2.40 -22.67
N GLN A 522 -11.89 -1.39 -22.94
CA GLN A 522 -10.61 -1.49 -23.64
C GLN A 522 -9.56 -0.59 -22.98
N VAL A 523 -8.30 -1.01 -22.99
CA VAL A 523 -7.16 -0.19 -22.60
C VAL A 523 -6.43 0.34 -23.83
N ALA A 524 -6.09 1.62 -23.83
CA ALA A 524 -5.25 2.23 -24.87
C ALA A 524 -4.33 3.32 -24.27
N ASN A 525 -3.27 3.67 -25.01
CA ASN A 525 -2.40 4.79 -24.71
C ASN A 525 -3.03 6.10 -25.24
N ALA A 526 -4.07 6.58 -24.60
CA ALA A 526 -4.89 7.69 -25.10
C ALA A 526 -4.66 9.01 -24.37
N GLY A 527 -3.80 9.03 -23.33
CA GLY A 527 -3.67 10.16 -22.43
C GLY A 527 -2.28 10.75 -22.32
N ARG A 528 -2.22 12.07 -22.18
CA ARG A 528 -1.12 12.80 -21.54
C ARG A 528 -1.68 13.52 -20.34
N ALA A 529 -0.97 13.48 -19.24
CA ALA A 529 -1.45 14.09 -18.02
C ALA A 529 -0.34 14.88 -17.30
N ARG A 530 -0.76 15.68 -16.36
CA ARG A 530 0.12 16.46 -15.50
C ARG A 530 -0.38 16.41 -14.06
N LEU A 531 0.56 16.18 -13.15
CA LEU A 531 0.31 16.22 -11.72
C LEU A 531 1.28 17.23 -11.11
N TYR A 532 0.81 18.06 -10.20
CA TYR A 532 1.68 18.96 -9.46
C TYR A 532 1.08 19.29 -8.09
N GLY A 533 1.94 19.62 -7.15
CA GLY A 533 1.48 19.90 -5.82
C GLY A 533 2.59 20.14 -4.81
N THR A 534 2.14 20.27 -3.57
CA THR A 534 3.02 20.44 -2.41
C THR A 534 2.60 19.52 -1.28
N GLU A 535 3.58 19.04 -0.54
CA GLU A 535 3.39 18.18 0.63
C GLU A 535 4.24 18.73 1.76
N VAL A 536 3.68 18.83 2.95
CA VAL A 536 4.38 19.30 4.14
C VAL A 536 4.06 18.37 5.29
N SER A 537 5.06 18.04 6.10
CA SER A 537 4.88 17.40 7.40
C SER A 537 5.77 18.06 8.44
N ALA A 538 5.24 18.22 9.63
CA ALA A 538 5.92 18.83 10.77
C ALA A 538 5.64 18.02 12.03
N THR A 539 6.69 17.79 12.83
CA THR A 539 6.58 17.22 14.17
C THR A 539 7.30 18.13 15.14
N TRP A 540 6.59 18.60 16.17
CA TRP A 540 7.11 19.55 17.13
C TRP A 540 7.00 19.03 18.57
N ILE A 541 8.14 18.95 19.26
CA ILE A 541 8.21 18.71 20.71
C ILE A 541 7.90 20.04 21.41
N ALA A 542 6.62 20.34 21.64
CA ALA A 542 6.17 21.58 22.26
C ALA A 542 6.64 21.65 23.73
N THR A 543 6.51 20.53 24.44
CA THR A 543 7.08 20.31 25.79
C THR A 543 7.56 18.86 25.91
N PRO A 544 8.29 18.46 26.94
CA PRO A 544 8.63 17.05 27.18
C PRO A 544 7.42 16.12 27.29
N ALA A 545 6.24 16.66 27.62
CA ALA A 545 5.00 15.91 27.72
C ALA A 545 4.10 15.99 26.47
N VAL A 546 4.32 16.98 25.57
CA VAL A 546 3.43 17.27 24.44
C VAL A 546 4.20 17.30 23.13
N ARG A 547 3.84 16.42 22.21
CA ARG A 547 4.30 16.40 20.82
C ARG A 547 3.12 16.73 19.91
N LEU A 548 3.29 17.73 19.06
CA LEU A 548 2.32 18.09 18.02
C LEU A 548 2.81 17.59 16.68
N TYR A 549 1.91 17.16 15.84
CA TYR A 549 2.22 16.80 14.45
C TYR A 549 1.17 17.33 13.49
N ALA A 550 1.64 17.72 12.33
CA ALA A 550 0.82 18.22 11.25
C ALA A 550 1.32 17.66 9.93
N SER A 551 0.42 17.28 9.06
CA SER A 551 0.76 16.97 7.68
C SER A 551 -0.32 17.51 6.74
N GLY A 552 0.07 17.91 5.53
CA GLY A 552 -0.87 18.40 4.55
C GLY A 552 -0.36 18.24 3.13
N SER A 553 -1.28 18.16 2.19
CA SER A 553 -0.98 18.16 0.77
C SER A 553 -1.97 18.99 -0.03
N LEU A 554 -1.44 19.66 -1.04
CA LEU A 554 -2.19 20.27 -2.13
C LEU A 554 -1.80 19.52 -3.39
N ASN A 555 -2.76 18.87 -4.04
CA ASN A 555 -2.55 18.05 -5.23
C ASN A 555 -3.45 18.53 -6.35
N ARG A 556 -2.90 18.63 -7.55
CA ARG A 556 -3.66 18.90 -8.78
C ARG A 556 -3.24 17.91 -9.85
N THR A 557 -4.22 17.23 -10.40
CA THR A 557 -4.10 16.35 -11.55
C THR A 557 -4.87 16.94 -12.70
N ARG A 558 -4.40 16.77 -13.94
CA ARG A 558 -5.09 17.25 -15.13
C ARG A 558 -4.73 16.42 -16.35
N TYR A 559 -5.72 15.92 -17.04
CA TYR A 559 -5.53 15.39 -18.39
C TYR A 559 -5.18 16.52 -19.35
N ARG A 560 -4.02 16.43 -20.00
CA ARG A 560 -3.58 17.37 -21.04
C ARG A 560 -4.19 17.02 -22.40
N SER A 561 -4.33 15.74 -22.63
CA SER A 561 -5.13 15.19 -23.71
C SER A 561 -5.65 13.83 -23.25
N PHE A 562 -6.93 13.61 -23.42
CA PHE A 562 -7.60 12.33 -23.15
C PHE A 562 -8.88 12.32 -23.99
N ALA A 563 -8.77 11.79 -25.20
CA ALA A 563 -9.90 11.64 -26.11
C ALA A 563 -9.91 10.20 -26.61
N THR A 564 -11.03 9.50 -26.40
CA THR A 564 -11.30 8.14 -26.83
C THR A 564 -12.49 8.11 -27.81
N ALA A 565 -12.92 6.93 -28.21
CA ALA A 565 -14.10 6.79 -29.05
C ALA A 565 -15.40 7.29 -28.40
N THR A 566 -15.50 7.22 -27.05
CA THR A 566 -16.73 7.47 -26.31
C THR A 566 -16.65 8.63 -25.31
N GLN A 567 -15.46 9.15 -25.00
CA GLN A 567 -15.31 10.22 -24.02
C GLN A 567 -14.11 11.14 -24.30
N ASP A 568 -14.25 12.41 -23.95
CA ASP A 568 -13.16 13.39 -23.94
C ASP A 568 -13.05 14.02 -22.55
N LEU A 569 -12.04 13.60 -21.78
CA LEU A 569 -11.74 14.12 -20.45
C LEU A 569 -10.62 15.17 -20.46
N THR A 570 -10.24 15.71 -21.63
CA THR A 570 -9.21 16.73 -21.74
C THR A 570 -9.56 17.93 -20.84
N GLY A 571 -8.61 18.31 -19.99
CA GLY A 571 -8.79 19.41 -19.02
C GLY A 571 -9.37 18.99 -17.68
N GLN A 572 -9.94 17.80 -17.54
CA GLN A 572 -10.49 17.27 -16.29
C GLN A 572 -9.39 16.80 -15.34
N SER A 573 -9.71 16.68 -14.05
CA SER A 573 -8.83 16.08 -13.04
C SER A 573 -8.99 14.55 -13.02
N PHE A 574 -8.08 13.85 -12.38
CA PHE A 574 -8.23 12.41 -12.17
C PHE A 574 -9.39 12.13 -11.21
N GLU A 575 -10.02 11.00 -11.40
CA GLU A 575 -10.98 10.45 -10.45
C GLU A 575 -10.27 10.02 -9.17
N ARG A 576 -10.98 10.09 -8.04
CA ARG A 576 -10.49 9.71 -6.70
C ARG A 576 -9.16 10.42 -6.31
N ALA A 577 -8.96 11.64 -6.82
CA ALA A 577 -7.80 12.47 -6.57
C ALA A 577 -8.18 13.73 -5.79
N PRO A 578 -8.32 13.67 -4.47
CA PRO A 578 -8.68 14.82 -3.65
C PRO A 578 -7.61 15.92 -3.75
N ARG A 579 -8.06 17.17 -3.83
CA ARG A 579 -7.18 18.33 -4.02
C ARG A 579 -6.46 18.75 -2.75
N ARG A 580 -7.08 18.51 -1.58
CA ARG A 580 -6.57 18.97 -0.28
C ARG A 580 -6.70 17.84 0.73
N GLN A 581 -5.63 17.63 1.46
CA GLN A 581 -5.61 16.73 2.61
C GLN A 581 -4.86 17.43 3.74
N LEU A 582 -5.33 17.24 4.97
CA LEU A 582 -4.74 17.78 6.18
C LEU A 582 -4.90 16.76 7.31
N SER A 583 -3.84 16.55 8.08
CA SER A 583 -3.89 15.84 9.35
C SER A 583 -3.22 16.70 10.41
N LEU A 584 -3.89 16.88 11.53
CA LEU A 584 -3.39 17.60 12.70
C LEU A 584 -3.58 16.72 13.92
N GLY A 585 -2.56 16.59 14.73
CA GLY A 585 -2.68 15.79 15.94
C GLY A 585 -1.74 16.21 17.06
N ALA A 586 -2.07 15.68 18.24
CA ALA A 586 -1.32 15.92 19.45
C ALA A 586 -1.19 14.62 20.23
N ARG A 587 0.02 14.33 20.65
CA ARG A 587 0.33 13.31 21.64
C ARG A 587 0.65 13.99 22.96
N TRP A 588 -0.08 13.62 24.00
CA TRP A 588 0.09 14.16 25.33
C TRP A 588 0.36 13.03 26.35
N ARG A 589 1.53 13.05 26.96
CA ARG A 589 1.86 12.21 28.12
C ARG A 589 1.30 12.88 29.38
N VAL A 590 0.06 12.52 29.73
CA VAL A 590 -0.70 13.11 30.85
C VAL A 590 0.01 12.86 32.18
N ILE A 591 0.45 11.62 32.37
CA ILE A 591 1.32 11.14 33.44
C ILE A 591 2.32 10.14 32.83
N PRO A 592 3.41 9.75 33.51
CA PRO A 592 4.39 8.82 32.94
C PRO A 592 3.79 7.52 32.40
N ALA A 593 2.71 7.03 33.01
CA ALA A 593 2.02 5.80 32.60
C ALA A 593 0.93 6.01 31.54
N LEU A 594 0.37 7.23 31.36
CA LEU A 594 -0.76 7.50 30.48
C LEU A 594 -0.38 8.45 29.35
N THR A 595 -0.52 7.96 28.13
CA THR A 595 -0.39 8.76 26.91
C THR A 595 -1.72 8.81 26.18
N VAL A 596 -2.13 9.98 25.73
CA VAL A 596 -3.31 10.21 24.91
C VAL A 596 -2.86 10.80 23.57
N ASN A 597 -3.42 10.28 22.48
CA ASN A 597 -3.22 10.78 21.13
C ASN A 597 -4.58 11.18 20.54
N ALA A 598 -4.67 12.39 20.01
CA ALA A 598 -5.85 12.90 19.33
C ALA A 598 -5.42 13.40 17.95
N GLU A 599 -6.20 13.06 16.93
CA GLU A 599 -5.93 13.42 15.55
C GLU A 599 -7.21 13.82 14.83
N VAL A 600 -7.11 14.85 14.00
CA VAL A 600 -8.14 15.27 13.05
C VAL A 600 -7.58 15.16 11.66
N THR A 601 -8.25 14.42 10.79
CA THR A 601 -7.91 14.31 9.36
C THR A 601 -9.02 14.96 8.54
N TYR A 602 -8.62 15.65 7.49
CA TYR A 602 -9.52 16.26 6.50
C TYR A 602 -9.09 15.84 5.10
N GLN A 603 -10.07 15.47 4.28
CA GLN A 603 -9.91 15.24 2.84
C GLN A 603 -11.00 16.01 2.11
N SER A 604 -10.63 16.75 1.03
CA SER A 604 -11.62 17.40 0.17
C SER A 604 -12.39 16.38 -0.66
N ASP A 605 -13.52 16.78 -1.19
CA ASP A 605 -14.24 16.07 -2.25
C ASP A 605 -13.35 15.80 -3.47
N SER A 606 -13.71 14.77 -4.24
CA SER A 606 -13.02 14.44 -5.49
C SER A 606 -14.00 13.88 -6.52
N PRO A 607 -13.75 14.03 -7.84
CA PRO A 607 -14.48 13.32 -8.86
C PRO A 607 -14.45 11.82 -8.61
N SER A 608 -15.56 11.14 -8.77
CA SER A 608 -15.69 9.68 -8.72
C SER A 608 -15.85 9.09 -10.10
N GLN A 609 -16.66 9.72 -10.94
CA GLN A 609 -16.94 9.34 -12.32
C GLN A 609 -17.33 10.58 -13.13
N TYR A 610 -16.86 10.64 -14.36
CA TYR A 610 -17.28 11.63 -15.35
C TYR A 610 -18.37 11.05 -16.23
N LEU A 611 -19.51 11.77 -16.36
CA LEU A 611 -20.57 11.44 -17.28
C LEU A 611 -20.36 12.23 -18.58
N THR A 612 -20.45 11.55 -19.70
CA THR A 612 -20.23 12.15 -21.02
C THR A 612 -21.47 12.03 -21.88
N GLU A 613 -21.62 12.94 -22.84
CA GLU A 613 -22.66 12.86 -23.87
C GLU A 613 -22.41 11.64 -24.76
N ASP A 614 -23.34 10.71 -24.81
CA ASP A 614 -23.24 9.45 -25.55
C ASP A 614 -24.04 9.45 -26.88
N ASP A 615 -24.90 10.46 -27.12
CA ASP A 615 -25.58 10.62 -28.40
C ASP A 615 -24.59 11.07 -29.49
N ALA A 616 -24.25 10.16 -30.40
CA ALA A 616 -23.33 10.42 -31.51
C ALA A 616 -23.80 11.51 -32.48
N THR A 617 -25.08 11.89 -32.45
CA THR A 617 -25.63 12.98 -33.26
C THR A 617 -25.55 14.35 -32.57
N SER A 618 -25.25 14.35 -31.27
CA SER A 618 -25.11 15.58 -30.47
C SER A 618 -23.82 16.33 -30.85
N PRO A 619 -23.84 17.66 -31.01
CA PRO A 619 -22.64 18.46 -31.17
C PRO A 619 -21.72 18.43 -29.92
N ARG A 620 -22.23 17.92 -28.79
CA ARG A 620 -21.50 17.72 -27.55
C ARG A 620 -21.03 16.28 -27.33
N TYR A 621 -21.15 15.42 -28.34
CA TYR A 621 -20.76 14.01 -28.27
C TYR A 621 -19.37 13.85 -27.63
N ARG A 622 -19.27 12.95 -26.65
CA ARG A 622 -18.08 12.65 -25.82
C ARG A 622 -17.67 13.73 -24.82
N GLN A 623 -18.30 14.92 -24.82
CA GLN A 623 -18.00 15.95 -23.85
C GLN A 623 -18.57 15.61 -22.47
N VAL A 624 -17.87 16.02 -21.41
CA VAL A 624 -18.36 15.86 -20.03
C VAL A 624 -19.64 16.68 -19.85
N THR A 625 -20.70 16.02 -19.44
CA THR A 625 -22.01 16.64 -19.14
C THR A 625 -22.22 16.83 -17.65
N ASP A 626 -21.70 15.91 -16.81
CA ASP A 626 -21.81 15.96 -15.35
C ASP A 626 -20.66 15.21 -14.68
N VAL A 627 -20.51 15.37 -13.36
CA VAL A 627 -19.45 14.78 -12.54
C VAL A 627 -20.02 14.27 -11.23
N LEU A 628 -20.05 12.96 -11.07
CA LEU A 628 -20.32 12.36 -9.77
C LEU A 628 -19.12 12.56 -8.84
N ARG A 629 -19.36 12.86 -7.57
CA ARG A 629 -18.29 13.20 -6.62
C ARG A 629 -18.42 12.41 -5.33
N GLY A 630 -17.29 12.00 -4.78
CA GLY A 630 -17.18 11.61 -3.38
C GLY A 630 -17.26 12.84 -2.47
N ASP A 631 -17.63 12.64 -1.22
CA ASP A 631 -17.80 13.73 -0.25
C ASP A 631 -16.47 14.21 0.32
N SER A 632 -16.44 15.44 0.81
CA SER A 632 -15.39 15.85 1.74
C SER A 632 -15.64 15.23 3.11
N ALA A 633 -14.57 14.82 3.78
CA ALA A 633 -14.66 14.21 5.10
C ALA A 633 -13.67 14.83 6.09
N THR A 634 -14.18 15.11 7.31
CA THR A 634 -13.35 15.43 8.47
C THR A 634 -13.59 14.36 9.52
N LEU A 635 -12.53 13.65 9.90
CA LEU A 635 -12.61 12.55 10.85
C LEU A 635 -11.77 12.88 12.08
N VAL A 636 -12.27 12.48 13.25
CA VAL A 636 -11.57 12.62 14.54
C VAL A 636 -11.22 11.23 15.04
N ASN A 637 -9.95 11.01 15.35
CA ASN A 637 -9.44 9.75 15.89
C ASN A 637 -8.81 9.99 17.26
N LEU A 638 -9.07 9.11 18.19
CA LEU A 638 -8.54 9.16 19.55
C LEU A 638 -7.89 7.83 19.90
N ASN A 639 -6.77 7.89 20.61
CA ASN A 639 -6.12 6.71 21.17
C ASN A 639 -5.56 7.05 22.56
N ALA A 640 -5.77 6.17 23.52
CA ALA A 640 -5.21 6.31 24.88
C ALA A 640 -4.47 5.03 25.25
N GLN A 641 -3.30 5.17 25.87
CA GLN A 641 -2.46 4.05 26.27
C GLN A 641 -2.04 4.22 27.73
N TYR A 642 -2.23 3.17 28.52
CA TYR A 642 -1.81 3.11 29.91
C TYR A 642 -0.83 1.95 30.10
N SER A 643 0.39 2.25 30.53
CA SER A 643 1.48 1.28 30.66
C SER A 643 1.88 1.07 32.12
N VAL A 644 1.95 -0.19 32.56
CA VAL A 644 2.40 -0.59 33.89
C VAL A 644 3.30 -1.82 33.76
N GLY A 645 4.59 -1.66 34.06
CA GLY A 645 5.57 -2.70 33.83
C GLY A 645 5.58 -3.15 32.38
N ASN A 646 5.47 -4.43 32.13
CA ASN A 646 5.45 -5.04 30.81
C ASN A 646 4.04 -5.04 30.15
N TRP A 647 3.04 -4.48 30.83
CA TRP A 647 1.67 -4.44 30.34
C TRP A 647 1.31 -3.05 29.83
N ARG A 648 0.61 -3.01 28.70
CA ARG A 648 0.06 -1.78 28.11
C ARG A 648 -1.38 -2.02 27.70
N TRP A 649 -2.29 -1.25 28.28
CA TRP A 649 -3.69 -1.16 27.89
C TRP A 649 -3.83 -0.04 26.86
N SER A 650 -4.56 -0.28 25.79
CA SER A 650 -4.91 0.76 24.84
C SER A 650 -6.40 0.77 24.55
N ALA A 651 -6.95 1.97 24.32
CA ALA A 651 -8.31 2.17 23.88
C ALA A 651 -8.29 3.13 22.69
N TYR A 652 -9.04 2.82 21.64
CA TYR A 652 -9.10 3.66 20.44
C TYR A 652 -10.54 3.93 20.03
N VAL A 653 -10.73 5.10 19.40
CA VAL A 653 -11.96 5.47 18.69
C VAL A 653 -11.57 6.08 17.36
N ARG A 654 -12.00 5.47 16.26
CA ARG A 654 -11.87 5.98 14.90
C ARG A 654 -13.19 6.60 14.47
N ASN A 655 -13.14 7.71 13.70
CA ASN A 655 -14.33 8.47 13.32
C ASN A 655 -15.22 8.78 14.55
N ALA A 656 -14.64 9.39 15.59
CA ALA A 656 -15.31 9.62 16.87
C ALA A 656 -16.60 10.46 16.73
N ALA A 657 -16.66 11.33 15.74
CA ALA A 657 -17.84 12.13 15.44
C ALA A 657 -18.97 11.34 14.71
N ASP A 658 -18.74 10.06 14.38
CA ASP A 658 -19.67 9.19 13.63
C ASP A 658 -20.13 9.81 12.30
N ARG A 659 -19.21 10.43 11.58
CA ARG A 659 -19.48 11.10 10.31
C ARG A 659 -19.78 10.07 9.22
N ASP A 660 -20.96 10.15 8.63
CA ASP A 660 -21.29 9.45 7.39
C ASP A 660 -20.78 10.22 6.19
N TYR A 661 -20.14 9.54 5.24
CA TYR A 661 -19.63 10.13 4.01
C TYR A 661 -19.47 9.09 2.91
N VAL A 662 -19.62 9.50 1.65
CA VAL A 662 -19.43 8.67 0.48
C VAL A 662 -18.04 8.94 -0.12
N VAL A 663 -17.23 7.90 -0.24
CA VAL A 663 -15.89 7.98 -0.84
C VAL A 663 -15.96 8.02 -2.36
N SER A 664 -16.84 7.21 -2.96
CA SER A 664 -16.99 7.11 -4.41
C SER A 664 -18.43 6.82 -4.79
N ARG A 665 -18.89 7.44 -5.90
CA ARG A 665 -20.18 7.23 -6.53
C ARG A 665 -19.99 6.81 -7.99
N THR A 666 -20.87 5.93 -8.47
CA THR A 666 -20.98 5.57 -9.88
C THR A 666 -22.40 5.78 -10.39
N THR A 667 -22.65 5.68 -11.69
CA THR A 667 -24.01 5.67 -12.26
C THR A 667 -24.79 4.41 -11.93
N GLY A 668 -24.08 3.33 -11.59
CA GLY A 668 -24.68 2.08 -11.15
C GLY A 668 -25.25 2.16 -9.73
N PRO A 669 -25.80 1.07 -9.22
CA PRO A 669 -26.44 1.03 -7.90
C PRO A 669 -25.42 1.11 -6.75
N ALA A 670 -24.13 0.97 -7.03
CA ALA A 670 -23.09 0.84 -6.04
C ALA A 670 -22.44 2.15 -5.64
N ILE A 671 -22.26 2.35 -4.33
CA ILE A 671 -21.42 3.41 -3.77
C ILE A 671 -20.41 2.80 -2.80
N THR A 672 -19.28 3.49 -2.60
CA THR A 672 -18.34 3.17 -1.53
C THR A 672 -18.55 4.14 -0.38
N ALA A 673 -19.09 3.66 0.75
CA ALA A 673 -19.25 4.48 1.95
C ALA A 673 -17.99 4.48 2.82
N GLY A 674 -17.78 5.58 3.54
CA GLY A 674 -16.76 5.67 4.57
C GLY A 674 -17.11 4.79 5.78
N ALA A 675 -16.11 4.33 6.51
CA ALA A 675 -16.33 3.52 7.71
C ALA A 675 -17.01 4.35 8.82
N PRO A 676 -17.99 3.77 9.55
CA PRO A 676 -18.64 4.41 10.70
C PRO A 676 -17.65 4.51 11.88
N ARG A 677 -18.13 5.06 13.01
CA ARG A 677 -17.34 5.06 14.24
C ARG A 677 -16.97 3.63 14.67
N ARG A 678 -15.67 3.35 14.75
CA ARG A 678 -15.10 2.12 15.29
C ARG A 678 -14.43 2.42 16.63
N ALA A 679 -14.63 1.56 17.62
CA ALA A 679 -14.00 1.69 18.93
C ALA A 679 -13.60 0.33 19.45
N GLY A 680 -12.50 0.26 20.15
CA GLY A 680 -12.01 -0.98 20.73
C GLY A 680 -10.99 -0.75 21.84
N VAL A 681 -10.63 -1.86 22.47
CA VAL A 681 -9.60 -1.93 23.50
C VAL A 681 -8.60 -3.02 23.15
N ALA A 682 -7.35 -2.83 23.55
CA ALA A 682 -6.34 -3.88 23.41
C ALA A 682 -5.47 -3.97 24.68
N LEU A 683 -5.04 -5.18 24.96
CA LEU A 683 -4.06 -5.49 26.00
C LEU A 683 -2.79 -6.00 25.30
N HIS A 684 -1.67 -5.37 25.63
CA HIS A 684 -0.35 -5.75 25.13
C HIS A 684 0.53 -6.21 26.29
N PHE A 685 1.38 -7.15 25.99
CA PHE A 685 2.46 -7.60 26.88
C PHE A 685 3.76 -7.62 26.08
N ASP A 686 4.81 -6.96 26.60
CA ASP A 686 6.14 -6.88 25.99
C ASP A 686 7.20 -7.30 27.04
N LEU A 687 8.03 -8.32 26.72
CA LEU A 687 9.14 -8.83 27.56
C LEU A 687 10.48 -8.63 26.86
#